data_6faadb3fa2b95f0c66e4a09808f3d337
#
_entry.id   6faadb3fa2b95f0c66e4a09808f3d337
#
_cell.length_a   1.000
_cell.length_b   1.000
_cell.length_c   1.000
_cell.angle_alpha   90.00
_cell.angle_beta   90.00
_cell.angle_gamma   90.00
#
_symmetry.space_group_name_H-M   'P 1'
#
loop_
_entity.id
_entity.type
_entity.pdbx_description
1 polymer ?
#
loop_
_entity_poly.entity_id
_entity_poly.type
_entity_poly.pdbx_seq_one_letter_code
_entity_poly.pdbx_strand_id
1 'polypeptide(L)'
;MIGLALIDKLKKKKSTAGYTYQVGPFQEPHTVSGLLNWAAIDKVRNVVLCKDGSLFAVINFRGPDMASSTRGELVQFMAQLNTLIKELPTGFVLYFDAQRHKADGYDHAKASVPLGQMMDDERAEYYEGGLHYETNFFLTIYQEPLGKMKQKIFDSLYDDPDKVENDANGFVMYADYIKKFCDRREAIVSVLSKLMPEVYVLNEVELATYLHNSVSPERHILYPDHMSFLSDYVFDGDKIIGGSKMRIGKKHIRIVTVLTTFPPYTSPGFLDALNRVNIEYRWVSRYICLSKVDAQAELEQLRKNWNQTIKGMITMIREAITKSPDETDVNENALENVQDVSTALLELNADSVAYGYYTMTIQVEGDTDKEVDDKAARIKEILQTHGFSAYLEGVNTLEAWFGSLPGHFRANIRRATVSSMTFAHLLPVTAMWPGDVKNFFLKGPVLLYTDTVGYTPFRLNLHVGDVGHTMVVGPSGAGKSVLLNTIEAHFMKYPEANVFVFDKAASSRALTLAMGGNFYNIAAESEKELSFQPLADIEDENEMRWARQWILSYVKMKNVEVGPIEERHVWEALKSLVAFPKDKRTITTYGNLVQDLPVRTALTDLMMGGAYGKLFDNNMDVSGKGHWQVFEMETIMGQPEAVPPTLDYLFHRIERQISQAKGPSIIVMDECWLFLSNETFANKMKEYFKDMRKKNTSIIIATQNLSDIARAGVLLDVVKEQCQSKIYLPNVNASTGSAYQLYEEFGLNAQQISLIRQMRPKQDYYYSSQRGNRIFALALRSSEAAFVTATNKTDQQEMDRLLKKFPEIKEGNRDVFIREWFRYKEMDEEWLTYLNKYQKQKGVKLRRNA
;
A
#
# COMPACT_ATOMS: atom_id res chain seq x y z
N MET A 1 1.82 37.20 15.08
CA MET A 1 1.79 38.25 14.04
C MET A 1 0.78 37.96 12.92
N ILE A 2 0.59 36.69 12.50
CA ILE A 2 -0.35 36.38 11.41
C ILE A 2 -1.82 36.50 11.84
N GLY A 3 -2.17 36.11 13.07
CA GLY A 3 -3.53 36.36 13.58
C GLY A 3 -3.91 37.84 13.66
N LEU A 4 -2.94 38.70 13.99
CA LEU A 4 -3.11 40.15 13.93
C LEU A 4 -3.30 40.67 12.50
N ALA A 5 -2.56 40.12 11.51
CA ALA A 5 -2.68 40.47 10.11
C ALA A 5 -4.03 40.06 9.51
N LEU A 6 -4.60 38.93 9.98
CA LEU A 6 -5.92 38.47 9.53
C LEU A 6 -7.03 39.34 10.09
N ILE A 7 -6.94 39.74 11.34
CA ILE A 7 -7.88 40.68 12.00
C ILE A 7 -7.78 42.06 11.42
N ASP A 8 -6.56 42.56 11.07
CA ASP A 8 -6.36 43.81 10.36
C ASP A 8 -6.90 43.81 8.92
N LYS A 9 -6.80 42.65 8.23
CA LYS A 9 -7.42 42.45 6.92
C LYS A 9 -8.95 42.42 6.98
N LEU A 10 -9.52 41.80 7.99
CA LEU A 10 -10.96 41.77 8.24
C LEU A 10 -11.47 43.21 8.57
N LYS A 11 -10.71 44.00 9.32
CA LYS A 11 -10.98 45.41 9.59
C LYS A 11 -10.91 46.27 8.33
N LYS A 12 -9.90 46.11 7.48
CA LYS A 12 -9.76 46.85 6.22
C LYS A 12 -10.89 46.56 5.22
N LYS A 13 -11.42 45.36 5.18
CA LYS A 13 -12.57 45.00 4.34
C LYS A 13 -13.87 45.71 4.77
N LYS A 14 -14.03 46.01 6.05
CA LYS A 14 -15.16 46.82 6.54
C LYS A 14 -15.12 48.29 6.07
N SER A 15 -13.93 48.87 5.78
CA SER A 15 -13.76 50.25 5.43
C SER A 15 -13.84 50.55 3.93
N THR A 16 -13.70 49.55 3.04
CA THR A 16 -13.64 49.78 1.58
C THR A 16 -14.90 49.37 0.81
N ALA A 17 -15.79 48.59 1.36
CA ALA A 17 -17.08 48.28 0.75
C ALA A 17 -18.16 48.91 1.62
N GLY A 18 -18.82 49.96 1.17
CA GLY A 18 -19.91 50.67 1.87
C GLY A 18 -21.18 49.83 2.19
N TYR A 19 -21.02 48.56 2.48
CA TYR A 19 -22.00 47.60 2.99
C TYR A 19 -21.67 47.30 4.44
N THR A 20 -22.21 48.11 5.35
CA THR A 20 -22.37 47.72 6.73
C THR A 20 -23.39 46.57 6.80
N TYR A 21 -22.92 45.34 6.88
CA TYR A 21 -23.74 44.24 7.42
C TYR A 21 -23.93 44.57 8.91
N GLN A 22 -25.01 45.27 9.26
CA GLN A 22 -25.57 45.19 10.60
C GLN A 22 -26.11 43.78 10.75
N VAL A 23 -25.34 42.86 11.30
CA VAL A 23 -25.88 41.64 11.86
C VAL A 23 -26.59 42.04 13.12
N GLY A 24 -27.91 42.33 12.96
CA GLY A 24 -28.80 42.44 14.13
C GLY A 24 -28.76 41.17 14.95
N PRO A 25 -28.93 41.25 16.27
CA PRO A 25 -29.00 40.03 17.10
C PRO A 25 -30.14 39.17 16.55
N PHE A 26 -29.81 37.96 16.05
CA PHE A 26 -30.75 36.92 15.61
C PHE A 26 -31.41 37.13 14.22
N GLN A 27 -30.67 37.46 13.16
CA GLN A 27 -31.09 36.98 11.85
C GLN A 27 -30.63 35.52 11.72
N GLU A 28 -31.57 34.62 11.56
CA GLU A 28 -31.27 33.23 11.22
C GLU A 28 -30.46 33.21 9.93
N PRO A 29 -29.32 32.46 9.90
CA PRO A 29 -28.50 32.39 8.70
C PRO A 29 -29.31 31.76 7.57
N HIS A 30 -29.56 32.51 6.50
CA HIS A 30 -30.34 32.03 5.35
C HIS A 30 -29.55 31.17 4.37
N THR A 31 -28.24 30.95 4.62
CA THR A 31 -27.34 30.22 3.75
C THR A 31 -26.58 29.14 4.53
N VAL A 32 -26.22 28.06 3.85
CA VAL A 32 -25.36 27.00 4.44
C VAL A 32 -24.03 27.54 4.93
N SER A 33 -23.40 28.45 4.16
CA SER A 33 -22.20 29.19 4.56
C SER A 33 -22.38 29.91 5.91
N GLY A 34 -23.56 30.50 6.15
CA GLY A 34 -23.88 31.13 7.43
C GLY A 34 -23.97 30.14 8.59
N LEU A 35 -24.42 28.93 8.33
CA LEU A 35 -24.55 27.85 9.32
C LEU A 35 -23.22 27.17 9.64
N LEU A 36 -22.24 27.17 8.69
CA LEU A 36 -20.92 26.58 8.92
C LEU A 36 -20.09 27.45 9.88
N ASN A 37 -19.59 26.84 10.95
CA ASN A 37 -18.82 27.53 12.01
C ASN A 37 -17.35 27.79 11.64
N TRP A 38 -16.96 27.71 10.36
CA TRP A 38 -15.57 27.81 9.91
C TRP A 38 -15.23 29.24 9.46
N ALA A 39 -14.24 29.87 10.11
CA ALA A 39 -13.85 31.23 9.81
C ALA A 39 -12.61 31.32 8.90
N ALA A 40 -11.49 30.69 9.29
CA ALA A 40 -10.22 30.79 8.57
C ALA A 40 -9.26 29.65 8.91
N ILE A 41 -8.25 29.44 8.07
CA ILE A 41 -7.14 28.51 8.33
C ILE A 41 -5.89 29.33 8.73
N ASP A 42 -5.29 29.01 9.88
CA ASP A 42 -3.92 29.47 10.22
C ASP A 42 -2.92 28.56 9.48
N LYS A 43 -2.39 29.04 8.36
CA LYS A 43 -1.47 28.29 7.49
C LYS A 43 -0.11 27.96 8.12
N VAL A 44 0.29 28.70 9.17
CA VAL A 44 1.56 28.45 9.85
C VAL A 44 1.43 27.30 10.82
N ARG A 45 0.26 27.22 11.49
CA ARG A 45 0.00 26.22 12.50
C ARG A 45 -0.89 25.09 12.01
N ASN A 46 -1.46 25.18 10.80
CA ASN A 46 -2.41 24.21 10.23
C ASN A 46 -3.60 23.98 11.18
N VAL A 47 -4.24 25.05 11.61
CA VAL A 47 -5.38 25.05 12.53
C VAL A 47 -6.52 25.83 11.91
N VAL A 48 -7.73 25.31 12.00
CA VAL A 48 -8.95 26.04 11.66
C VAL A 48 -9.43 26.83 12.84
N LEU A 49 -9.66 28.12 12.60
CA LEU A 49 -10.30 29.06 13.51
C LEU A 49 -11.79 29.06 13.21
N CYS A 50 -12.61 28.84 14.23
CA CYS A 50 -14.07 28.85 14.10
C CYS A 50 -14.65 30.23 14.44
N LYS A 51 -15.88 30.50 13.95
CA LYS A 51 -16.61 31.75 14.19
C LYS A 51 -16.93 31.99 15.67
N ASP A 52 -17.10 30.90 16.44
CA ASP A 52 -17.32 30.96 17.89
C ASP A 52 -16.04 31.01 18.72
N GLY A 53 -14.88 31.09 18.07
CA GLY A 53 -13.57 31.12 18.71
C GLY A 53 -13.02 29.77 19.11
N SER A 54 -13.69 28.66 18.78
CA SER A 54 -13.15 27.31 18.92
C SER A 54 -12.08 27.04 17.87
N LEU A 55 -11.30 25.98 18.11
CA LEU A 55 -10.19 25.57 17.27
C LEU A 55 -10.35 24.10 16.87
N PHE A 56 -9.91 23.75 15.67
CA PHE A 56 -9.64 22.37 15.36
C PHE A 56 -8.48 22.18 14.40
N ALA A 57 -7.90 21.00 14.43
CA ALA A 57 -6.89 20.53 13.49
C ALA A 57 -7.28 19.15 12.98
N VAL A 58 -6.85 18.81 11.77
CA VAL A 58 -7.13 17.53 11.16
C VAL A 58 -5.82 16.80 10.89
N ILE A 59 -5.79 15.54 11.30
CA ILE A 59 -4.67 14.62 11.15
C ILE A 59 -5.11 13.55 10.15
N ASN A 60 -4.33 13.34 9.10
CA ASN A 60 -4.45 12.16 8.26
C ASN A 60 -3.71 11.01 8.94
N PHE A 61 -4.27 9.81 8.89
CA PHE A 61 -3.60 8.64 9.43
C PHE A 61 -3.90 7.38 8.62
N ARG A 62 -2.99 6.44 8.69
CA ARG A 62 -3.18 5.07 8.24
C ARG A 62 -2.96 4.14 9.42
N GLY A 63 -4.01 3.47 9.85
CA GLY A 63 -3.96 2.54 10.97
C GLY A 63 -3.26 1.22 10.65
N PRO A 64 -3.11 0.34 11.65
CA PRO A 64 -2.52 -0.98 11.45
C PRO A 64 -3.41 -1.86 10.56
N ASP A 65 -2.78 -2.80 9.86
CA ASP A 65 -3.50 -3.85 9.13
C ASP A 65 -4.02 -4.90 10.12
N MET A 66 -5.33 -4.95 10.29
CA MET A 66 -6.00 -5.92 11.17
C MET A 66 -5.79 -7.37 10.75
N ALA A 67 -5.72 -7.64 9.45
CA ALA A 67 -5.60 -9.00 8.96
C ALA A 67 -4.25 -9.63 9.34
N SER A 68 -3.19 -8.82 9.35
CA SER A 68 -1.81 -9.27 9.61
C SER A 68 -1.38 -9.14 11.09
N SER A 69 -2.16 -8.41 11.91
CA SER A 69 -1.84 -8.19 13.32
C SER A 69 -2.30 -9.34 14.21
N THR A 70 -1.50 -9.68 15.20
CA THR A 70 -1.91 -10.65 16.24
C THR A 70 -2.95 -10.05 17.18
N ARG A 71 -3.73 -10.91 17.84
CA ARG A 71 -4.69 -10.44 18.85
C ARG A 71 -4.03 -9.63 19.96
N GLY A 72 -2.83 -10.00 20.38
CA GLY A 72 -2.06 -9.27 21.41
C GLY A 72 -1.68 -7.87 20.95
N GLU A 73 -1.16 -7.72 19.74
CA GLU A 73 -0.84 -6.42 19.14
C GLU A 73 -2.05 -5.51 19.04
N LEU A 74 -3.22 -6.05 18.65
CA LEU A 74 -4.46 -5.29 18.56
C LEU A 74 -4.97 -4.83 19.92
N VAL A 75 -4.93 -5.71 20.92
CA VAL A 75 -5.30 -5.36 22.30
C VAL A 75 -4.39 -4.26 22.85
N GLN A 76 -3.08 -4.37 22.63
CA GLN A 76 -2.12 -3.36 23.04
C GLN A 76 -2.36 -2.02 22.32
N PHE A 77 -2.62 -2.04 21.01
CA PHE A 77 -2.96 -0.86 20.24
C PHE A 77 -4.20 -0.14 20.79
N MET A 78 -5.28 -0.89 21.08
CA MET A 78 -6.49 -0.33 21.65
C MET A 78 -6.29 0.22 23.07
N ALA A 79 -5.49 -0.44 23.90
CA ALA A 79 -5.15 0.04 25.23
C ALA A 79 -4.39 1.38 25.18
N GLN A 80 -3.45 1.52 24.25
CA GLN A 80 -2.70 2.77 24.06
C GLN A 80 -3.60 3.89 23.51
N LEU A 81 -4.51 3.56 22.58
CA LEU A 81 -5.50 4.50 22.07
C LEU A 81 -6.49 4.93 23.18
N ASN A 82 -6.94 4.01 24.02
CA ASN A 82 -7.73 4.33 25.22
C ASN A 82 -6.99 5.30 26.16
N THR A 83 -5.70 5.07 26.39
CA THR A 83 -4.89 5.96 27.24
C THR A 83 -4.83 7.38 26.65
N LEU A 84 -4.64 7.52 25.35
CA LEU A 84 -4.63 8.81 24.66
C LEU A 84 -5.99 9.53 24.82
N ILE A 85 -7.09 8.82 24.60
CA ILE A 85 -8.44 9.41 24.69
C ILE A 85 -8.76 9.83 26.14
N LYS A 86 -8.37 9.01 27.09
CA LYS A 86 -8.59 9.22 28.52
C LYS A 86 -7.92 10.48 29.07
N GLU A 87 -6.76 10.88 28.49
CA GLU A 87 -6.01 12.06 28.91
C GLU A 87 -6.58 13.38 28.35
N LEU A 88 -7.59 13.33 27.50
CA LEU A 88 -8.21 14.53 26.93
C LEU A 88 -9.15 15.18 27.93
N PRO A 89 -9.00 16.48 28.23
CA PRO A 89 -9.89 17.17 29.14
C PRO A 89 -11.26 17.45 28.53
N THR A 90 -12.21 17.83 29.37
CA THR A 90 -13.52 18.35 28.96
C THR A 90 -13.36 19.50 27.96
N GLY A 91 -14.30 19.60 27.00
CA GLY A 91 -14.26 20.59 25.93
C GLY A 91 -13.49 20.13 24.68
N PHE A 92 -12.87 18.94 24.74
CA PHE A 92 -12.35 18.29 23.56
C PHE A 92 -13.41 17.40 22.89
N VAL A 93 -13.43 17.44 21.56
CA VAL A 93 -14.25 16.56 20.74
C VAL A 93 -13.37 15.91 19.67
N LEU A 94 -13.48 14.60 19.54
CA LEU A 94 -12.79 13.84 18.52
C LEU A 94 -13.78 13.44 17.42
N TYR A 95 -13.34 13.56 16.16
CA TYR A 95 -14.05 13.01 15.01
C TYR A 95 -13.09 12.10 14.28
N PHE A 96 -13.36 10.80 14.27
CA PHE A 96 -12.70 9.85 13.40
C PHE A 96 -13.57 9.68 12.16
N ASP A 97 -13.04 10.05 11.02
CA ASP A 97 -13.74 10.15 9.74
C ASP A 97 -13.08 9.21 8.73
N ALA A 98 -13.82 8.23 8.23
CA ALA A 98 -13.42 7.35 7.15
C ALA A 98 -14.21 7.71 5.90
N GLN A 99 -13.52 8.24 4.90
CA GLN A 99 -14.09 8.63 3.62
C GLN A 99 -13.76 7.59 2.56
N ARG A 100 -14.73 6.72 2.23
CA ARG A 100 -14.60 5.71 1.19
C ARG A 100 -15.18 6.24 -0.11
N HIS A 101 -14.35 6.28 -1.12
CA HIS A 101 -14.67 6.79 -2.45
C HIS A 101 -14.19 5.82 -3.53
N LYS A 102 -14.64 6.00 -4.76
CA LYS A 102 -14.08 5.28 -5.89
C LYS A 102 -12.57 5.55 -5.94
N ALA A 103 -11.80 4.49 -6.19
CA ALA A 103 -10.36 4.62 -6.34
C ALA A 103 -10.03 5.62 -7.45
N ASP A 104 -8.98 6.40 -7.24
CA ASP A 104 -8.45 7.28 -8.28
C ASP A 104 -8.05 6.44 -9.50
N GLY A 105 -8.12 7.05 -10.70
CA GLY A 105 -7.86 6.38 -11.95
C GLY A 105 -6.51 5.65 -12.01
N TYR A 106 -6.36 4.85 -13.07
CA TYR A 106 -5.13 4.11 -13.32
C TYR A 106 -3.98 5.05 -13.72
N ASP A 107 -2.77 4.81 -13.22
CA ASP A 107 -1.59 5.58 -13.60
C ASP A 107 -1.03 5.05 -14.93
N HIS A 108 -1.54 5.62 -16.02
CA HIS A 108 -1.19 5.22 -17.38
C HIS A 108 0.28 5.42 -17.70
N ALA A 109 0.91 4.38 -18.26
CA ALA A 109 2.27 4.42 -18.72
C ALA A 109 2.34 4.14 -20.23
N LYS A 110 3.42 4.56 -20.85
CA LYS A 110 3.73 4.20 -22.22
C LYS A 110 4.79 3.10 -22.23
N ALA A 111 4.34 1.87 -22.41
CA ALA A 111 5.25 0.75 -22.49
C ALA A 111 6.11 0.80 -23.75
N SER A 112 7.35 0.33 -23.63
CA SER A 112 8.33 0.27 -24.74
C SER A 112 7.97 -0.77 -25.81
N VAL A 113 7.14 -1.77 -25.43
CA VAL A 113 6.77 -2.91 -26.29
C VAL A 113 5.25 -2.90 -26.51
N PRO A 114 4.77 -3.07 -27.76
CA PRO A 114 3.32 -3.04 -28.08
C PRO A 114 2.46 -4.01 -27.27
N LEU A 115 2.92 -5.24 -27.06
CA LEU A 115 2.20 -6.22 -26.23
C LEU A 115 2.13 -5.78 -24.77
N GLY A 116 3.23 -5.25 -24.24
CA GLY A 116 3.25 -4.68 -22.87
C GLY A 116 2.26 -3.51 -22.72
N GLN A 117 2.11 -2.68 -23.78
CA GLN A 117 1.10 -1.62 -23.80
C GLN A 117 -0.32 -2.20 -23.81
N MET A 118 -0.58 -3.26 -24.58
CA MET A 118 -1.88 -3.93 -24.58
C MET A 118 -2.24 -4.49 -23.21
N MET A 119 -1.31 -5.16 -22.56
CA MET A 119 -1.49 -5.70 -21.18
C MET A 119 -1.80 -4.59 -20.17
N ASP A 120 -1.09 -3.46 -20.27
CA ASP A 120 -1.28 -2.31 -19.37
C ASP A 120 -2.63 -1.61 -19.63
N ASP A 121 -3.05 -1.46 -20.90
CA ASP A 121 -4.34 -0.86 -21.28
C ASP A 121 -5.53 -1.72 -20.82
N GLU A 122 -5.48 -3.06 -20.99
CA GLU A 122 -6.53 -3.96 -20.48
C GLU A 122 -6.66 -3.90 -18.95
N ARG A 123 -5.54 -3.74 -18.26
CA ARG A 123 -5.51 -3.57 -16.82
C ARG A 123 -6.08 -2.21 -16.42
N ALA A 124 -5.73 -1.14 -17.15
CA ALA A 124 -6.28 0.20 -16.94
C ALA A 124 -7.81 0.21 -17.09
N GLU A 125 -8.35 -0.40 -18.16
CA GLU A 125 -9.79 -0.51 -18.40
C GLU A 125 -10.51 -1.20 -17.22
N TYR A 126 -9.91 -2.24 -16.66
CA TYR A 126 -10.47 -2.94 -15.50
C TYR A 126 -10.50 -2.09 -14.24
N TYR A 127 -9.39 -1.39 -13.92
CA TYR A 127 -9.31 -0.59 -12.70
C TYR A 127 -10.06 0.74 -12.79
N GLU A 128 -10.25 1.29 -13.98
CA GLU A 128 -11.07 2.47 -14.26
C GLU A 128 -12.58 2.16 -14.37
N GLY A 129 -12.95 0.89 -14.41
CA GLY A 129 -14.37 0.45 -14.51
C GLY A 129 -15.25 0.77 -13.31
N GLY A 130 -14.72 1.46 -12.29
CA GLY A 130 -15.49 1.99 -11.14
C GLY A 130 -15.91 0.95 -10.10
N LEU A 131 -15.29 -0.23 -10.10
CA LEU A 131 -15.56 -1.32 -9.13
C LEU A 131 -14.59 -1.31 -7.94
N HIS A 132 -13.66 -0.34 -7.89
CA HIS A 132 -12.63 -0.26 -6.88
C HIS A 132 -12.83 0.98 -6.01
N TYR A 133 -12.49 0.85 -4.72
CA TYR A 133 -12.72 1.88 -3.71
C TYR A 133 -11.49 2.04 -2.82
N GLU A 134 -11.20 3.27 -2.43
CA GLU A 134 -10.17 3.60 -1.43
C GLU A 134 -10.80 4.33 -0.25
N THR A 135 -10.16 4.22 0.92
CA THR A 135 -10.65 4.86 2.13
C THR A 135 -9.55 5.74 2.71
N ASN A 136 -9.84 7.02 2.86
CA ASN A 136 -8.98 7.97 3.56
C ASN A 136 -9.48 8.13 4.99
N PHE A 137 -8.55 8.17 5.94
CA PHE A 137 -8.86 8.25 7.37
C PHE A 137 -8.34 9.54 7.96
N PHE A 138 -9.22 10.23 8.67
CA PHE A 138 -8.90 11.51 9.31
C PHE A 138 -9.31 11.50 10.77
N LEU A 139 -8.50 12.14 11.61
CA LEU A 139 -8.82 12.47 12.98
C LEU A 139 -8.89 13.99 13.10
N THR A 140 -10.08 14.52 13.38
CA THR A 140 -10.24 15.91 13.77
C THR A 140 -10.21 16.02 15.28
N ILE A 141 -9.33 16.84 15.80
CA ILE A 141 -9.27 17.25 17.20
C ILE A 141 -9.85 18.63 17.29
N TYR A 142 -10.97 18.77 18.00
CA TYR A 142 -11.66 20.04 18.21
C TYR A 142 -11.60 20.42 19.68
N GLN A 143 -11.45 21.71 19.97
CA GLN A 143 -11.45 22.25 21.32
C GLN A 143 -12.37 23.46 21.42
N GLU A 144 -13.34 23.42 22.37
CA GLU A 144 -14.17 24.56 22.71
C GLU A 144 -13.35 25.66 23.41
N PRO A 145 -13.70 26.94 23.21
CA PRO A 145 -13.10 28.03 23.97
C PRO A 145 -13.57 27.99 25.40
N LEU A 146 -12.68 28.32 26.34
CA LEU A 146 -13.03 28.44 27.76
C LEU A 146 -14.08 29.54 27.97
N GLY A 147 -15.05 29.34 28.87
CA GLY A 147 -16.29 30.14 29.03
C GLY A 147 -16.07 31.68 29.10
N LYS A 148 -15.05 32.13 29.81
CA LYS A 148 -14.69 33.57 29.89
C LYS A 148 -14.05 34.11 28.61
N MET A 149 -13.47 33.25 27.78
CA MET A 149 -12.82 33.56 26.53
C MET A 149 -13.86 33.69 25.40
N LYS A 150 -14.94 32.92 25.49
CA LYS A 150 -16.00 32.88 24.50
C LYS A 150 -16.65 34.26 24.32
N GLN A 151 -16.92 34.95 25.41
CA GLN A 151 -17.53 36.27 25.39
C GLN A 151 -16.57 37.31 24.86
N LYS A 152 -15.28 37.28 25.26
CA LYS A 152 -14.26 38.23 24.77
C LYS A 152 -13.87 38.03 23.30
N ILE A 153 -13.83 36.80 22.79
CA ILE A 153 -13.57 36.54 21.39
C ILE A 153 -14.76 36.99 20.54
N PHE A 154 -16.00 36.72 21.03
CA PHE A 154 -17.20 37.18 20.36
C PHE A 154 -17.22 38.71 20.27
N ASP A 155 -16.93 39.39 21.37
CA ASP A 155 -16.84 40.84 21.43
C ASP A 155 -15.74 41.41 20.49
N SER A 156 -14.56 40.75 20.43
CA SER A 156 -13.46 41.19 19.55
C SER A 156 -13.67 40.91 18.05
N LEU A 157 -14.47 39.89 17.70
CA LEU A 157 -14.80 39.59 16.29
C LEU A 157 -15.99 40.38 15.76
N TYR A 158 -16.89 40.85 16.62
CA TYR A 158 -18.16 41.41 16.24
C TYR A 158 -18.41 42.83 16.77
N ASP A 159 -17.55 43.38 17.66
CA ASP A 159 -17.71 44.72 18.23
C ASP A 159 -16.98 45.80 17.44
N ASP A 160 -17.42 47.04 17.72
CA ASP A 160 -17.02 48.30 17.09
C ASP A 160 -15.48 48.48 17.04
N PRO A 161 -14.90 48.92 15.91
CA PRO A 161 -13.47 49.14 15.76
C PRO A 161 -12.85 50.06 16.83
N ASP A 162 -13.62 50.98 17.37
CA ASP A 162 -13.14 51.97 18.34
C ASP A 162 -12.97 51.43 19.79
N LYS A 163 -13.48 50.22 20.08
CA LYS A 163 -13.33 49.59 21.38
C LYS A 163 -12.14 48.64 21.50
N VAL A 164 -11.50 48.31 20.38
CA VAL A 164 -10.44 47.28 20.28
C VAL A 164 -9.05 47.77 20.71
N GLU A 165 -8.85 49.10 20.85
CA GLU A 165 -7.53 49.66 21.22
C GLU A 165 -7.07 49.28 22.66
N ASN A 166 -7.95 48.78 23.53
CA ASN A 166 -7.63 48.51 24.94
C ASN A 166 -7.52 47.03 25.33
N ASP A 167 -7.65 46.03 24.43
CA ASP A 167 -7.64 44.62 24.83
C ASP A 167 -6.41 43.84 24.33
N ALA A 168 -5.21 44.43 24.53
CA ALA A 168 -3.93 43.67 24.33
C ALA A 168 -3.88 42.37 25.14
N ASN A 169 -4.58 42.28 26.28
CA ASN A 169 -4.68 41.10 27.09
C ASN A 169 -5.53 39.98 26.45
N GLY A 170 -6.58 40.30 25.72
CA GLY A 170 -7.42 39.32 25.02
C GLY A 170 -6.65 38.63 23.88
N PHE A 171 -5.86 39.38 23.11
CA PHE A 171 -5.00 38.78 22.08
C PHE A 171 -3.90 37.86 22.61
N VAL A 172 -3.27 38.24 23.70
CA VAL A 172 -2.24 37.41 24.36
C VAL A 172 -2.87 36.10 24.87
N MET A 173 -4.07 36.16 25.47
CA MET A 173 -4.78 34.98 25.93
C MET A 173 -5.18 34.04 24.77
N TYR A 174 -5.63 34.57 23.63
CA TYR A 174 -6.00 33.78 22.48
C TYR A 174 -4.78 33.15 21.79
N ALA A 175 -3.69 33.86 21.70
CA ALA A 175 -2.41 33.34 21.19
C ALA A 175 -1.88 32.19 22.08
N ASP A 176 -2.01 32.32 23.42
CA ASP A 176 -1.65 31.26 24.37
C ASP A 176 -2.59 30.05 24.25
N TYR A 177 -3.88 30.28 24.01
CA TYR A 177 -4.88 29.23 23.78
C TYR A 177 -4.55 28.43 22.50
N ILE A 178 -4.25 29.13 21.39
CA ILE A 178 -3.81 28.46 20.14
C ILE A 178 -2.51 27.68 20.38
N LYS A 179 -1.55 28.25 21.10
CA LYS A 179 -0.30 27.59 21.41
C LYS A 179 -0.54 26.30 22.21
N LYS A 180 -1.30 26.36 23.29
CA LYS A 180 -1.63 25.19 24.11
C LYS A 180 -2.36 24.10 23.33
N PHE A 181 -3.26 24.50 22.41
CA PHE A 181 -3.92 23.59 21.49
C PHE A 181 -2.89 22.87 20.58
N CYS A 182 -1.98 23.64 19.97
CA CYS A 182 -0.94 23.08 19.11
C CYS A 182 0.00 22.13 19.87
N ASP A 183 0.44 22.52 21.07
CA ASP A 183 1.30 21.68 21.92
C ASP A 183 0.61 20.33 22.22
N ARG A 184 -0.68 20.34 22.50
CA ARG A 184 -1.47 19.13 22.75
C ARG A 184 -1.66 18.30 21.47
N ARG A 185 -1.94 18.96 20.34
CA ARG A 185 -2.00 18.28 19.04
C ARG A 185 -0.69 17.56 18.72
N GLU A 186 0.46 18.21 18.92
CA GLU A 186 1.77 17.59 18.68
C GLU A 186 2.01 16.39 19.60
N ALA A 187 1.57 16.48 20.86
CA ALA A 187 1.63 15.35 21.78
C ALA A 187 0.80 14.15 21.26
N ILE A 188 -0.42 14.40 20.79
CA ILE A 188 -1.29 13.38 20.21
C ILE A 188 -0.63 12.77 18.94
N VAL A 189 -0.14 13.61 18.03
CA VAL A 189 0.56 13.16 16.79
C VAL A 189 1.78 12.31 17.16
N SER A 190 2.56 12.71 18.14
CA SER A 190 3.73 11.95 18.59
C SER A 190 3.38 10.56 19.13
N VAL A 191 2.26 10.43 19.85
CA VAL A 191 1.78 9.12 20.32
C VAL A 191 1.28 8.29 19.14
N LEU A 192 0.42 8.87 18.30
CA LEU A 192 -0.15 8.15 17.14
C LEU A 192 0.92 7.70 16.15
N SER A 193 1.98 8.50 15.93
CA SER A 193 3.09 8.12 15.02
C SER A 193 3.91 6.92 15.50
N LYS A 194 3.81 6.56 16.79
CA LYS A 194 4.39 5.32 17.31
C LYS A 194 3.46 4.12 17.16
N LEU A 195 2.17 4.36 17.00
CA LEU A 195 1.12 3.35 16.96
C LEU A 195 0.70 2.99 15.54
N MET A 196 0.82 3.94 14.61
CA MET A 196 0.28 3.85 13.28
C MET A 196 1.38 4.01 12.23
N PRO A 197 1.32 3.29 11.11
CA PRO A 197 2.32 3.35 10.05
C PRO A 197 2.49 4.73 9.40
N GLU A 198 1.43 5.55 9.41
CA GLU A 198 1.45 6.88 8.80
C GLU A 198 0.55 7.84 9.57
N VAL A 199 1.08 8.98 9.98
CA VAL A 199 0.35 10.03 10.71
C VAL A 199 0.96 11.38 10.36
N TYR A 200 0.16 12.33 9.88
CA TYR A 200 0.59 13.70 9.67
C TYR A 200 -0.57 14.70 9.78
N VAL A 201 -0.26 15.94 10.14
CA VAL A 201 -1.22 17.03 10.21
C VAL A 201 -1.44 17.56 8.80
N LEU A 202 -2.71 17.71 8.38
CA LEU A 202 -3.04 18.26 7.07
C LEU A 202 -2.50 19.69 6.92
N ASN A 203 -1.88 19.98 5.79
CA ASN A 203 -1.51 21.34 5.43
C ASN A 203 -2.74 22.15 5.00
N GLU A 204 -2.55 23.42 4.70
CA GLU A 204 -3.62 24.36 4.38
C GLU A 204 -4.51 23.91 3.21
N VAL A 205 -3.92 23.41 2.11
CA VAL A 205 -4.64 22.92 0.92
C VAL A 205 -5.37 21.62 1.20
N GLU A 206 -4.71 20.68 1.84
CA GLU A 206 -5.31 19.40 2.24
C GLU A 206 -6.46 19.61 3.21
N LEU A 207 -6.33 20.57 4.15
CA LEU A 207 -7.35 20.91 5.13
C LEU A 207 -8.60 21.54 4.47
N ALA A 208 -8.40 22.48 3.56
CA ALA A 208 -9.48 23.07 2.78
C ALA A 208 -10.19 22.02 1.92
N THR A 209 -9.41 21.14 1.27
CA THR A 209 -9.92 20.01 0.47
C THR A 209 -10.72 19.02 1.32
N TYR A 210 -10.23 18.65 2.51
CA TYR A 210 -10.94 17.77 3.42
C TYR A 210 -12.29 18.37 3.85
N LEU A 211 -12.31 19.66 4.19
CA LEU A 211 -13.54 20.34 4.59
C LEU A 211 -14.54 20.43 3.44
N HIS A 212 -14.07 20.73 2.24
CA HIS A 212 -14.88 20.74 1.02
C HIS A 212 -15.51 19.36 0.78
N ASN A 213 -14.70 18.30 0.75
CA ASN A 213 -15.15 16.91 0.54
C ASN A 213 -16.08 16.39 1.68
N SER A 214 -16.13 17.09 2.82
CA SER A 214 -17.04 16.76 3.92
C SER A 214 -18.43 17.35 3.72
N VAL A 215 -18.57 18.41 2.95
CA VAL A 215 -19.85 19.13 2.73
C VAL A 215 -20.37 19.01 1.30
N SER A 216 -19.51 18.79 0.30
CA SER A 216 -19.86 18.65 -1.11
C SER A 216 -19.74 17.19 -1.56
N PRO A 217 -20.68 16.66 -2.36
CA PRO A 217 -20.54 15.37 -3.00
C PRO A 217 -19.56 15.39 -4.20
N GLU A 218 -19.24 16.59 -4.73
CA GLU A 218 -18.27 16.76 -5.81
C GLU A 218 -16.88 16.93 -5.21
N ARG A 219 -15.99 15.98 -5.45
CA ARG A 219 -14.65 15.93 -4.86
C ARG A 219 -13.63 16.55 -5.77
N HIS A 220 -12.94 17.59 -5.29
CA HIS A 220 -11.80 18.19 -5.98
C HIS A 220 -10.83 18.85 -4.99
N ILE A 221 -9.64 19.18 -5.45
CA ILE A 221 -8.65 19.90 -4.63
C ILE A 221 -9.09 21.35 -4.53
N LEU A 222 -9.28 21.83 -3.30
CA LEU A 222 -9.66 23.20 -3.01
C LEU A 222 -8.46 24.02 -2.54
N TYR A 223 -8.15 25.08 -3.27
CA TYR A 223 -7.11 26.03 -2.88
C TYR A 223 -7.70 27.13 -2.01
N PRO A 224 -7.10 27.43 -0.84
CA PRO A 224 -7.62 28.43 0.08
C PRO A 224 -7.68 29.85 -0.48
N ASP A 225 -8.81 30.53 -0.27
CA ASP A 225 -8.94 31.96 -0.49
C ASP A 225 -8.75 32.72 0.85
N HIS A 226 -7.65 33.45 0.95
CA HIS A 226 -7.34 34.23 2.16
C HIS A 226 -8.12 35.56 2.28
N MET A 227 -8.98 35.85 1.34
CA MET A 227 -9.76 37.10 1.31
C MET A 227 -11.19 36.91 1.79
N SER A 228 -11.67 35.64 1.84
CA SER A 228 -13.03 35.30 2.23
C SER A 228 -13.03 34.45 3.51
N PHE A 229 -14.17 34.33 4.17
CA PHE A 229 -14.33 33.32 5.21
C PHE A 229 -14.25 31.92 4.61
N LEU A 230 -13.67 30.98 5.37
CA LEU A 230 -13.55 29.60 4.95
C LEU A 230 -14.91 29.00 4.57
N SER A 231 -15.95 29.29 5.36
CA SER A 231 -17.33 28.85 5.10
C SER A 231 -17.92 29.37 3.78
N ASP A 232 -17.38 30.45 3.20
CA ASP A 232 -17.96 31.09 2.02
C ASP A 232 -17.50 30.41 0.71
N TYR A 233 -16.35 29.75 0.72
CA TYR A 233 -15.80 29.13 -0.48
C TYR A 233 -15.61 27.60 -0.37
N VAL A 234 -15.73 27.03 0.83
CA VAL A 234 -15.64 25.58 1.02
C VAL A 234 -16.88 24.84 0.51
N PHE A 235 -18.03 25.50 0.50
CA PHE A 235 -19.27 24.96 -0.02
C PHE A 235 -19.60 25.61 -1.39
N ASP A 236 -19.75 24.78 -2.42
CA ASP A 236 -19.93 25.20 -3.83
C ASP A 236 -21.26 25.92 -4.12
N GLY A 237 -22.03 26.23 -3.09
CA GLY A 237 -23.32 26.90 -3.25
C GLY A 237 -24.45 25.99 -3.74
N ASP A 238 -24.23 24.69 -3.75
CA ASP A 238 -25.23 23.70 -4.10
C ASP A 238 -26.46 23.80 -3.18
N LYS A 239 -27.64 23.59 -3.76
CA LYS A 239 -28.87 23.61 -2.98
C LYS A 239 -28.97 22.37 -2.09
N ILE A 240 -29.11 22.59 -0.76
CA ILE A 240 -29.43 21.52 0.19
C ILE A 240 -30.95 21.45 0.40
N ILE A 241 -31.51 20.27 0.22
CA ILE A 241 -32.90 19.95 0.53
C ILE A 241 -32.88 18.98 1.69
N GLY A 242 -33.30 19.42 2.87
CA GLY A 242 -33.37 18.58 4.08
C GLY A 242 -34.60 17.64 4.12
N GLY A 243 -34.74 16.91 5.22
CA GLY A 243 -35.81 15.95 5.47
C GLY A 243 -35.42 14.50 5.15
N SER A 244 -36.38 13.60 5.13
CA SER A 244 -36.15 12.15 4.96
C SER A 244 -35.54 11.77 3.61
N LYS A 245 -35.64 12.63 2.59
CA LYS A 245 -35.06 12.50 1.26
C LYS A 245 -34.09 13.65 1.01
N MET A 246 -33.08 13.76 1.84
CA MET A 246 -32.07 14.80 1.76
C MET A 246 -31.33 14.74 0.40
N ARG A 247 -31.05 15.92 -0.15
CA ARG A 247 -30.22 16.10 -1.36
C ARG A 247 -29.21 17.23 -1.17
N ILE A 248 -28.04 17.06 -1.75
CA ILE A 248 -27.03 18.10 -1.90
C ILE A 248 -26.72 18.18 -3.40
N GLY A 249 -27.07 19.31 -4.03
CA GLY A 249 -27.01 19.45 -5.48
C GLY A 249 -27.85 18.37 -6.17
N LYS A 250 -27.23 17.56 -7.02
CA LYS A 250 -27.84 16.46 -7.76
C LYS A 250 -27.86 15.13 -6.99
N LYS A 251 -27.03 14.99 -5.94
CA LYS A 251 -26.87 13.74 -5.23
C LYS A 251 -27.92 13.58 -4.13
N HIS A 252 -28.49 12.38 -4.05
CA HIS A 252 -29.36 11.93 -2.98
C HIS A 252 -28.52 11.45 -1.81
N ILE A 253 -28.88 11.83 -0.59
CA ILE A 253 -28.15 11.52 0.64
C ILE A 253 -29.05 10.71 1.57
N ARG A 254 -28.47 9.68 2.18
CA ARG A 254 -29.07 8.96 3.31
C ARG A 254 -28.04 8.84 4.43
N ILE A 255 -28.53 8.88 5.64
CA ILE A 255 -27.70 8.77 6.84
C ILE A 255 -28.18 7.61 7.69
N VAL A 256 -27.29 6.69 7.97
CA VAL A 256 -27.47 5.59 8.89
C VAL A 256 -26.76 5.94 10.19
N THR A 257 -27.48 5.85 11.31
CA THR A 257 -26.94 6.08 12.65
C THR A 257 -27.18 4.87 13.54
N VAL A 258 -26.40 4.76 14.62
CA VAL A 258 -26.59 3.78 15.66
C VAL A 258 -27.36 4.45 16.82
N LEU A 259 -28.38 3.79 17.31
CA LEU A 259 -29.10 4.21 18.50
C LEU A 259 -28.37 3.81 19.80
N THR A 260 -29.02 3.92 20.91
CA THR A 260 -28.48 3.66 22.25
C THR A 260 -28.18 2.19 22.54
N THR A 261 -28.64 1.26 21.71
CA THR A 261 -28.38 -0.17 21.90
C THR A 261 -27.12 -0.60 21.19
N PHE A 262 -26.13 -0.99 21.98
CA PHE A 262 -24.84 -1.51 21.54
C PHE A 262 -24.79 -3.02 21.77
N PRO A 263 -23.96 -3.74 21.05
CA PRO A 263 -23.67 -5.15 21.33
C PRO A 263 -23.06 -5.28 22.73
N PRO A 264 -23.34 -6.37 23.45
CA PRO A 264 -22.87 -6.56 24.83
C PRO A 264 -21.34 -6.62 24.93
N TYR A 265 -20.68 -7.01 23.84
CA TYR A 265 -19.22 -7.08 23.78
C TYR A 265 -18.71 -6.44 22.49
N THR A 266 -17.63 -5.68 22.63
CA THR A 266 -16.90 -5.10 21.50
C THR A 266 -15.46 -5.63 21.48
N SER A 267 -14.87 -5.69 20.32
CA SER A 267 -13.48 -6.14 20.11
C SER A 267 -12.75 -5.22 19.14
N PRO A 268 -11.42 -5.22 19.13
CA PRO A 268 -10.67 -4.48 18.15
C PRO A 268 -11.14 -4.77 16.72
N GLY A 269 -11.33 -3.73 15.90
CA GLY A 269 -11.80 -3.85 14.53
C GLY A 269 -13.23 -4.34 14.35
N PHE A 270 -14.08 -4.15 15.34
CA PHE A 270 -15.45 -4.64 15.36
C PHE A 270 -16.25 -4.28 14.11
N LEU A 271 -15.99 -3.12 13.52
CA LEU A 271 -16.67 -2.60 12.33
C LEU A 271 -15.83 -2.70 11.04
N ASP A 272 -14.75 -3.50 11.02
CA ASP A 272 -13.88 -3.67 9.84
C ASP A 272 -14.64 -4.19 8.60
N ALA A 273 -15.78 -4.83 8.78
CA ALA A 273 -16.67 -5.25 7.70
C ALA A 273 -17.11 -4.08 6.78
N LEU A 274 -17.17 -2.84 7.32
CA LEU A 274 -17.48 -1.64 6.54
C LEU A 274 -16.38 -1.31 5.53
N ASN A 275 -15.12 -1.66 5.79
CA ASN A 275 -14.02 -1.44 4.85
C ASN A 275 -14.04 -2.39 3.63
N ARG A 276 -14.92 -3.39 3.63
CA ARG A 276 -15.01 -4.42 2.59
C ARG A 276 -16.23 -4.29 1.68
N VAL A 277 -16.96 -3.20 1.81
CA VAL A 277 -18.16 -2.97 0.96
C VAL A 277 -17.79 -2.24 -0.34
N ASN A 278 -18.55 -2.54 -1.40
CA ASN A 278 -18.45 -1.85 -2.69
C ASN A 278 -19.39 -0.63 -2.75
N ILE A 279 -19.34 0.19 -1.71
CA ILE A 279 -20.22 1.36 -1.53
C ILE A 279 -19.36 2.55 -1.12
N GLU A 280 -19.59 3.70 -1.75
CA GLU A 280 -19.06 4.99 -1.30
C GLU A 280 -19.79 5.43 -0.05
N TYR A 281 -19.04 5.81 0.96
CA TYR A 281 -19.62 6.32 2.21
C TYR A 281 -18.67 7.29 2.92
N ARG A 282 -19.21 8.10 3.81
CA ARG A 282 -18.48 8.84 4.82
C ARG A 282 -18.95 8.37 6.19
N TRP A 283 -18.06 7.73 6.96
CA TRP A 283 -18.34 7.21 8.30
C TRP A 283 -17.61 8.06 9.33
N VAL A 284 -18.37 8.77 10.15
CA VAL A 284 -17.88 9.63 11.23
C VAL A 284 -18.26 9.05 12.58
N SER A 285 -17.23 8.78 13.40
CA SER A 285 -17.35 8.43 14.81
C SER A 285 -16.94 9.65 15.63
N ARG A 286 -17.93 10.32 16.24
CA ARG A 286 -17.73 11.52 17.07
C ARG A 286 -17.77 11.17 18.54
N TYR A 287 -16.82 11.72 19.31
CA TYR A 287 -16.74 11.53 20.77
C TYR A 287 -16.54 12.85 21.48
N ILE A 288 -17.48 13.21 22.36
CA ILE A 288 -17.41 14.42 23.19
C ILE A 288 -16.88 14.00 24.56
N CYS A 289 -15.70 14.45 24.93
CA CYS A 289 -15.05 14.10 26.20
C CYS A 289 -15.82 14.71 27.38
N LEU A 290 -16.16 13.90 28.37
CA LEU A 290 -16.75 14.32 29.62
C LEU A 290 -15.71 14.45 30.74
N SER A 291 -15.92 15.37 31.66
CA SER A 291 -15.17 15.35 32.92
C SER A 291 -15.52 14.10 33.74
N LYS A 292 -14.61 13.69 34.63
CA LYS A 292 -14.89 12.58 35.54
C LYS A 292 -16.15 12.82 36.38
N VAL A 293 -16.39 14.08 36.78
CA VAL A 293 -17.60 14.48 37.56
C VAL A 293 -18.85 14.35 36.71
N ASP A 294 -18.83 14.86 35.47
CA ASP A 294 -19.99 14.79 34.58
C ASP A 294 -20.27 13.34 34.17
N ALA A 295 -19.23 12.55 33.86
CA ALA A 295 -19.33 11.13 33.54
C ALA A 295 -19.95 10.33 34.73
N GLN A 296 -19.51 10.60 35.94
CA GLN A 296 -20.06 9.98 37.14
C GLN A 296 -21.53 10.33 37.30
N ALA A 297 -21.91 11.61 37.14
CA ALA A 297 -23.30 12.07 37.24
C ALA A 297 -24.20 11.38 36.19
N GLU A 298 -23.75 11.26 34.95
CA GLU A 298 -24.45 10.56 33.87
C GLU A 298 -24.67 9.08 34.21
N LEU A 299 -23.60 8.37 34.61
CA LEU A 299 -23.68 6.95 34.97
C LEU A 299 -24.60 6.72 36.20
N GLU A 300 -24.52 7.58 37.21
CA GLU A 300 -25.43 7.52 38.37
C GLU A 300 -26.89 7.76 37.96
N GLN A 301 -27.13 8.66 37.01
CA GLN A 301 -28.48 8.90 36.51
C GLN A 301 -28.98 7.68 35.72
N LEU A 302 -28.16 7.05 34.91
CA LEU A 302 -28.51 5.81 34.22
C LEU A 302 -28.80 4.69 35.21
N ARG A 303 -27.99 4.53 36.26
CA ARG A 303 -28.22 3.54 37.32
C ARG A 303 -29.57 3.76 38.03
N LYS A 304 -29.90 5.03 38.36
CA LYS A 304 -31.21 5.37 38.96
C LYS A 304 -32.38 5.02 38.05
N ASN A 305 -32.26 5.34 36.76
CA ASN A 305 -33.30 5.03 35.78
C ASN A 305 -33.54 3.51 35.67
N TRP A 306 -32.46 2.70 35.57
CA TRP A 306 -32.58 1.24 35.52
C TRP A 306 -33.12 0.66 36.84
N ASN A 307 -32.66 1.16 37.99
CA ASN A 307 -33.20 0.74 39.28
C ASN A 307 -34.71 0.97 39.41
N GLN A 308 -35.24 2.07 38.84
CA GLN A 308 -36.69 2.33 38.82
C GLN A 308 -37.43 1.36 37.87
N THR A 309 -36.76 0.76 36.93
CA THR A 309 -37.33 -0.17 35.94
C THR A 309 -37.26 -1.62 36.45
N ILE A 310 -36.42 -1.95 37.45
CA ILE A 310 -36.33 -3.30 38.04
C ILE A 310 -37.65 -3.72 38.63
N LYS A 311 -38.31 -2.80 39.35
CA LYS A 311 -39.68 -3.03 39.90
C LYS A 311 -40.64 -2.03 39.23
N GLY A 312 -41.62 -2.55 38.53
CA GLY A 312 -42.62 -1.69 37.92
C GLY A 312 -43.30 -0.80 38.95
N MET A 313 -43.72 0.42 38.58
CA MET A 313 -44.39 1.36 39.47
C MET A 313 -45.62 0.72 40.18
N ILE A 314 -46.31 -0.18 39.50
CA ILE A 314 -47.46 -0.91 40.06
C ILE A 314 -47.03 -1.88 41.17
N THR A 315 -45.89 -2.58 40.99
CA THR A 315 -45.34 -3.50 41.99
C THR A 315 -44.84 -2.76 43.21
N MET A 316 -44.18 -1.58 43.04
CA MET A 316 -43.78 -0.72 44.18
C MET A 316 -45.02 -0.19 44.96
N ILE A 317 -46.08 0.19 44.29
CA ILE A 317 -47.28 0.61 44.91
C ILE A 317 -47.97 -0.58 45.64
N ARG A 318 -48.02 -1.77 45.09
CA ARG A 318 -48.50 -2.99 45.68
C ARG A 318 -47.71 -3.38 46.94
N GLU A 319 -46.37 -3.39 46.86
CA GLU A 319 -45.48 -3.66 48.03
C GLU A 319 -45.71 -2.63 49.17
N ALA A 320 -45.85 -1.34 48.79
CA ALA A 320 -46.13 -0.29 49.77
C ALA A 320 -47.48 -0.49 50.49
N ILE A 321 -48.49 -1.07 49.81
CA ILE A 321 -49.80 -1.36 50.38
C ILE A 321 -49.79 -2.69 51.14
N THR A 322 -49.20 -3.75 50.61
CA THR A 322 -49.24 -5.11 51.18
C THR A 322 -48.14 -5.38 52.21
N LYS A 323 -47.11 -4.52 52.32
CA LYS A 323 -45.90 -4.68 53.17
C LYS A 323 -45.19 -6.03 53.06
N SER A 324 -45.38 -6.73 51.94
CA SER A 324 -44.64 -7.97 51.63
C SER A 324 -43.95 -7.84 50.32
N PRO A 325 -42.67 -8.25 50.23
CA PRO A 325 -41.92 -8.23 48.96
C PRO A 325 -42.52 -9.19 47.95
N ASP A 326 -42.77 -8.70 46.73
CA ASP A 326 -43.23 -9.52 45.61
C ASP A 326 -41.97 -9.92 44.79
N GLU A 327 -41.51 -11.14 44.97
CA GLU A 327 -40.28 -11.68 44.33
C GLU A 327 -40.50 -12.10 42.85
N THR A 328 -41.72 -12.05 42.38
CA THR A 328 -42.13 -12.69 41.11
C THR A 328 -42.07 -11.77 39.89
N ASP A 329 -41.81 -10.48 40.06
CA ASP A 329 -41.88 -9.48 38.96
C ASP A 329 -40.62 -8.61 38.87
N VAL A 330 -39.44 -9.26 38.88
CA VAL A 330 -38.13 -8.60 38.71
C VAL A 330 -37.76 -8.61 37.24
N ASN A 331 -37.52 -7.45 36.67
CA ASN A 331 -37.02 -7.32 35.30
C ASN A 331 -35.51 -7.67 35.30
N GLU A 332 -35.18 -8.91 34.92
CA GLU A 332 -33.82 -9.43 34.90
C GLU A 332 -32.89 -8.56 34.01
N ASN A 333 -33.37 -8.07 32.86
CA ASN A 333 -32.62 -7.19 31.99
C ASN A 333 -32.27 -5.86 32.67
N ALA A 334 -33.18 -5.32 33.47
CA ALA A 334 -32.93 -4.09 34.23
C ALA A 334 -31.91 -4.31 35.37
N LEU A 335 -31.92 -5.50 35.96
CA LEU A 335 -30.91 -5.88 36.98
C LEU A 335 -29.51 -6.01 36.38
N GLU A 336 -29.38 -6.66 35.23
CA GLU A 336 -28.14 -6.80 34.48
C GLU A 336 -27.57 -5.42 34.09
N ASN A 337 -28.40 -4.52 33.55
CA ASN A 337 -27.99 -3.15 33.22
C ASN A 337 -27.52 -2.36 34.46
N VAL A 338 -28.12 -2.55 35.66
CA VAL A 338 -27.62 -1.93 36.89
C VAL A 338 -26.27 -2.45 37.30
N GLN A 339 -25.99 -3.74 37.11
CA GLN A 339 -24.67 -4.33 37.36
C GLN A 339 -23.64 -3.78 36.40
N ASP A 340 -23.97 -3.68 35.14
CA ASP A 340 -23.08 -3.10 34.09
C ASP A 340 -22.73 -1.64 34.43
N VAL A 341 -23.72 -0.81 34.75
CA VAL A 341 -23.45 0.58 35.13
C VAL A 341 -22.63 0.66 36.43
N SER A 342 -22.82 -0.27 37.37
CA SER A 342 -22.02 -0.32 38.60
C SER A 342 -20.56 -0.68 38.31
N THR A 343 -20.32 -1.61 37.38
CA THR A 343 -18.97 -1.95 36.88
C THR A 343 -18.35 -0.75 36.19
N ALA A 344 -19.11 -0.05 35.35
CA ALA A 344 -18.67 1.16 34.66
C ALA A 344 -18.22 2.27 35.66
N LEU A 345 -18.95 2.45 36.76
CA LEU A 345 -18.56 3.38 37.82
C LEU A 345 -17.25 2.96 38.52
N LEU A 346 -17.03 1.67 38.74
CA LEU A 346 -15.79 1.16 39.31
C LEU A 346 -14.62 1.42 38.38
N GLU A 347 -14.74 1.15 37.06
CA GLU A 347 -13.73 1.41 36.05
C GLU A 347 -13.40 2.90 35.92
N LEU A 348 -14.41 3.78 35.96
CA LEU A 348 -14.23 5.23 35.94
C LEU A 348 -13.48 5.72 37.20
N ASN A 349 -13.84 5.20 38.37
CA ASN A 349 -13.19 5.58 39.64
C ASN A 349 -11.75 5.10 39.73
N ALA A 350 -11.44 3.93 39.14
CA ALA A 350 -10.11 3.36 39.03
C ALA A 350 -9.23 4.04 37.94
N ASP A 351 -9.75 5.05 37.24
CA ASP A 351 -9.11 5.75 36.12
C ASP A 351 -8.63 4.80 34.99
N SER A 352 -9.28 3.64 34.84
CA SER A 352 -8.98 2.70 33.76
C SER A 352 -9.57 3.14 32.41
N VAL A 353 -10.72 3.82 32.44
CA VAL A 353 -11.38 4.42 31.29
C VAL A 353 -11.90 5.83 31.60
N ALA A 354 -12.12 6.63 30.57
CA ALA A 354 -12.95 7.82 30.58
C ALA A 354 -14.29 7.55 29.91
N TYR A 355 -15.25 8.43 30.10
CA TYR A 355 -16.54 8.37 29.43
C TYR A 355 -16.79 9.61 28.60
N GLY A 356 -17.58 9.44 27.53
CA GLY A 356 -17.98 10.52 26.65
C GLY A 356 -19.26 10.20 25.89
N TYR A 357 -19.78 11.23 25.23
CA TYR A 357 -20.94 11.06 24.35
C TYR A 357 -20.48 10.62 22.96
N TYR A 358 -20.86 9.44 22.54
CA TYR A 358 -20.59 8.85 21.24
C TYR A 358 -21.75 9.07 20.27
N THR A 359 -21.41 9.37 19.04
CA THR A 359 -22.33 9.43 17.90
C THR A 359 -21.66 8.81 16.69
N MET A 360 -22.34 7.86 16.05
CA MET A 360 -21.91 7.28 14.79
C MET A 360 -22.83 7.75 13.66
N THR A 361 -22.27 8.25 12.61
CA THR A 361 -22.99 8.73 11.42
C THR A 361 -22.35 8.14 10.17
N ILE A 362 -23.11 7.39 9.37
CA ILE A 362 -22.64 6.89 8.06
C ILE A 362 -23.52 7.51 6.98
N GLN A 363 -22.90 8.39 6.21
CA GLN A 363 -23.52 9.03 5.05
C GLN A 363 -23.26 8.17 3.82
N VAL A 364 -24.29 7.90 3.03
CA VAL A 364 -24.19 7.30 1.70
C VAL A 364 -24.82 8.23 0.67
N GLU A 365 -24.31 8.20 -0.55
CA GLU A 365 -24.76 9.04 -1.64
C GLU A 365 -25.03 8.22 -2.90
N GLY A 366 -25.92 8.75 -3.75
CA GLY A 366 -26.31 8.11 -5.00
C GLY A 366 -26.97 9.08 -5.95
N ASP A 367 -27.10 8.69 -7.23
CA ASP A 367 -27.72 9.51 -8.26
C ASP A 367 -29.25 9.41 -8.25
N THR A 368 -29.80 8.36 -7.66
CA THR A 368 -31.25 8.13 -7.54
C THR A 368 -31.65 7.77 -6.12
N ASP A 369 -32.93 8.03 -5.77
CA ASP A 369 -33.50 7.65 -4.46
C ASP A 369 -33.38 6.12 -4.22
N LYS A 370 -33.64 5.30 -5.25
CA LYS A 370 -33.55 3.85 -5.13
C LYS A 370 -32.12 3.38 -4.83
N GLU A 371 -31.16 3.87 -5.59
CA GLU A 371 -29.75 3.50 -5.42
C GLU A 371 -29.26 3.81 -4.00
N VAL A 372 -29.55 5.02 -3.50
CA VAL A 372 -29.10 5.43 -2.18
C VAL A 372 -29.84 4.68 -1.07
N ASP A 373 -31.12 4.34 -1.26
CA ASP A 373 -31.88 3.52 -0.33
C ASP A 373 -31.32 2.09 -0.25
N ASP A 374 -30.94 1.47 -1.39
CA ASP A 374 -30.31 0.15 -1.44
C ASP A 374 -28.93 0.17 -0.75
N LYS A 375 -28.12 1.20 -0.99
CA LYS A 375 -26.81 1.40 -0.31
C LYS A 375 -27.00 1.53 1.21
N ALA A 376 -27.95 2.37 1.66
CA ALA A 376 -28.24 2.57 3.06
C ALA A 376 -28.77 1.30 3.74
N ALA A 377 -29.61 0.54 3.06
CA ALA A 377 -30.11 -0.75 3.55
C ALA A 377 -28.96 -1.74 3.78
N ARG A 378 -28.00 -1.81 2.85
CA ARG A 378 -26.82 -2.68 2.97
C ARG A 378 -25.93 -2.31 4.15
N ILE A 379 -25.67 -1.01 4.36
CA ILE A 379 -24.91 -0.53 5.54
C ILE A 379 -25.65 -0.88 6.84
N LYS A 380 -26.98 -0.63 6.87
CA LYS A 380 -27.82 -0.96 8.02
C LYS A 380 -27.77 -2.46 8.34
N GLU A 381 -27.86 -3.34 7.34
CA GLU A 381 -27.78 -4.79 7.51
C GLU A 381 -26.44 -5.21 8.15
N ILE A 382 -25.32 -4.64 7.70
CA ILE A 382 -24.01 -4.92 8.28
C ILE A 382 -23.97 -4.54 9.76
N LEU A 383 -24.43 -3.34 10.11
CA LEU A 383 -24.47 -2.89 11.50
C LEU A 383 -25.38 -3.78 12.36
N GLN A 384 -26.54 -4.18 11.84
CA GLN A 384 -27.47 -5.07 12.56
C GLN A 384 -26.89 -6.47 12.76
N THR A 385 -26.14 -7.01 11.78
CA THR A 385 -25.43 -8.29 11.91
C THR A 385 -24.38 -8.25 13.03
N HIS A 386 -23.81 -7.08 13.30
CA HIS A 386 -22.91 -6.86 14.43
C HIS A 386 -23.61 -6.47 15.75
N GLY A 387 -24.93 -6.61 15.82
CA GLY A 387 -25.69 -6.40 17.05
C GLY A 387 -26.08 -4.96 17.38
N PHE A 388 -25.87 -4.02 16.43
CA PHE A 388 -26.33 -2.63 16.64
C PHE A 388 -27.78 -2.43 16.25
N SER A 389 -28.48 -1.58 16.99
CA SER A 389 -29.74 -1.02 16.55
C SER A 389 -29.48 0.13 15.56
N ALA A 390 -29.23 -0.23 14.29
CA ALA A 390 -29.00 0.73 13.24
C ALA A 390 -30.32 1.34 12.72
N TYR A 391 -30.32 2.64 12.48
CA TYR A 391 -31.49 3.42 12.10
C TYR A 391 -31.18 4.29 10.88
N LEU A 392 -32.13 4.34 9.94
CA LEU A 392 -32.10 5.28 8.83
C LEU A 392 -32.72 6.59 9.27
N GLU A 393 -31.96 7.69 9.27
CA GLU A 393 -32.45 8.99 9.69
C GLU A 393 -33.53 9.52 8.74
N GLY A 394 -34.56 10.10 9.33
CA GLY A 394 -35.68 10.71 8.60
C GLY A 394 -35.69 12.24 8.79
N VAL A 395 -36.48 12.73 9.72
CA VAL A 395 -36.60 14.17 10.00
C VAL A 395 -35.28 14.75 10.51
N ASN A 396 -34.51 13.96 11.26
CA ASN A 396 -33.22 14.35 11.87
C ASN A 396 -32.03 14.25 10.91
N THR A 397 -32.23 13.96 9.60
CA THR A 397 -31.13 13.74 8.64
C THR A 397 -30.21 14.96 8.55
N LEU A 398 -30.76 16.17 8.47
CA LEU A 398 -29.98 17.40 8.37
C LEU A 398 -29.15 17.66 9.64
N GLU A 399 -29.71 17.45 10.83
CA GLU A 399 -29.00 17.56 12.11
C GLU A 399 -27.90 16.49 12.24
N ALA A 400 -28.14 15.28 11.76
CA ALA A 400 -27.14 14.22 11.73
C ALA A 400 -25.99 14.56 10.79
N TRP A 401 -26.30 15.15 9.64
CA TRP A 401 -25.29 15.63 8.69
C TRP A 401 -24.42 16.73 9.31
N PHE A 402 -25.03 17.78 9.86
CA PHE A 402 -24.28 18.85 10.55
C PHE A 402 -23.44 18.29 11.70
N GLY A 403 -24.01 17.39 12.51
CA GLY A 403 -23.30 16.75 13.63
C GLY A 403 -22.10 15.91 13.22
N SER A 404 -21.99 15.54 11.95
CA SER A 404 -20.82 14.84 11.39
C SER A 404 -19.69 15.79 10.93
N LEU A 405 -20.00 17.09 10.81
CA LEU A 405 -19.02 18.09 10.36
C LEU A 405 -18.17 18.58 11.54
N PRO A 406 -16.85 18.78 11.34
CA PRO A 406 -15.98 19.37 12.36
C PRO A 406 -16.49 20.72 12.84
N GLY A 407 -16.49 20.92 14.16
CA GLY A 407 -16.97 22.17 14.77
C GLY A 407 -18.48 22.25 15.02
N HIS A 408 -19.28 21.26 14.62
CA HIS A 408 -20.73 21.21 14.80
C HIS A 408 -21.18 20.14 15.82
N PHE A 409 -20.38 19.91 16.86
CA PHE A 409 -20.60 18.81 17.81
C PHE A 409 -21.93 18.91 18.61
N ARG A 410 -22.57 20.08 18.65
CA ARG A 410 -23.87 20.27 19.34
C ARG A 410 -25.04 19.80 18.51
N ALA A 411 -24.92 19.75 17.19
CA ALA A 411 -25.92 19.16 16.33
C ALA A 411 -26.00 17.64 16.54
N ASN A 412 -27.12 17.04 16.19
CA ASN A 412 -27.45 15.64 16.38
C ASN A 412 -27.66 15.24 17.86
N ILE A 413 -28.90 14.98 18.19
CA ILE A 413 -29.37 14.57 19.54
C ILE A 413 -29.07 13.09 19.85
N ARG A 414 -28.65 12.30 18.88
CA ARG A 414 -28.29 10.88 19.05
C ARG A 414 -26.94 10.77 19.75
N ARG A 415 -26.98 10.58 21.06
CA ARG A 415 -25.79 10.51 21.91
C ARG A 415 -25.88 9.32 22.82
N ALA A 416 -24.92 8.43 22.79
CA ALA A 416 -24.79 7.33 23.72
C ALA A 416 -23.60 7.59 24.65
N THR A 417 -23.76 7.35 25.95
CA THR A 417 -22.65 7.42 26.89
C THR A 417 -21.86 6.12 26.79
N VAL A 418 -20.59 6.19 26.32
CA VAL A 418 -19.72 5.03 26.15
C VAL A 418 -18.35 5.28 26.78
N SER A 419 -17.67 4.19 27.19
CA SER A 419 -16.30 4.26 27.69
C SER A 419 -15.31 4.54 26.55
N SER A 420 -14.18 5.14 26.88
CA SER A 420 -13.07 5.38 25.95
C SER A 420 -12.53 4.10 25.32
N MET A 421 -12.58 2.95 26.03
CA MET A 421 -12.20 1.65 25.49
C MET A 421 -13.22 1.15 24.47
N THR A 422 -14.52 1.21 24.77
CA THR A 422 -15.58 0.86 23.81
C THR A 422 -15.49 1.75 22.58
N PHE A 423 -15.28 3.05 22.76
CA PHE A 423 -15.06 3.99 21.67
C PHE A 423 -13.88 3.57 20.79
N ALA A 424 -12.72 3.22 21.40
CA ALA A 424 -11.56 2.75 20.65
C ALA A 424 -11.87 1.52 19.77
N HIS A 425 -12.68 0.57 20.26
CA HIS A 425 -13.09 -0.60 19.48
C HIS A 425 -14.02 -0.27 18.29
N LEU A 426 -14.77 0.82 18.37
CA LEU A 426 -15.75 1.23 17.35
C LEU A 426 -15.18 2.23 16.33
N LEU A 427 -13.91 2.57 16.44
CA LEU A 427 -13.27 3.54 15.54
C LEU A 427 -12.91 2.92 14.18
N PRO A 428 -12.98 3.72 13.11
CA PRO A 428 -12.43 3.37 11.80
C PRO A 428 -10.89 3.53 11.79
N VAL A 429 -10.20 2.77 12.62
CA VAL A 429 -8.73 2.87 12.75
C VAL A 429 -7.96 1.79 12.00
N THR A 430 -8.67 0.88 11.36
CA THR A 430 -8.06 -0.22 10.61
C THR A 430 -8.03 0.15 9.14
N ALA A 431 -6.86 0.26 8.57
CA ALA A 431 -6.69 0.64 7.19
C ALA A 431 -6.25 -0.54 6.32
N MET A 432 -6.92 -0.70 5.19
CA MET A 432 -6.40 -1.53 4.11
C MET A 432 -5.41 -0.70 3.30
N TRP A 433 -4.12 -1.00 3.42
CA TRP A 433 -3.09 -0.26 2.68
C TRP A 433 -3.22 -0.49 1.17
N PRO A 434 -3.46 0.56 0.37
CA PRO A 434 -3.60 0.44 -1.07
C PRO A 434 -2.25 0.43 -1.83
N GLY A 435 -1.11 0.52 -1.13
CA GLY A 435 0.21 0.74 -1.74
C GLY A 435 0.47 2.22 -2.05
N ASP A 436 1.70 2.52 -2.43
CA ASP A 436 2.10 3.89 -2.79
C ASP A 436 1.50 4.28 -4.16
N VAL A 437 1.04 5.53 -4.29
CA VAL A 437 0.35 6.04 -5.50
C VAL A 437 1.23 6.07 -6.76
N LYS A 438 2.54 6.01 -6.60
CA LYS A 438 3.53 5.91 -7.70
C LYS A 438 4.82 5.29 -7.18
N ASN A 439 5.69 4.89 -8.10
CA ASN A 439 7.06 4.53 -7.73
C ASN A 439 7.89 5.80 -7.55
N PHE A 440 8.07 6.24 -6.30
CA PHE A 440 8.77 7.50 -5.97
C PHE A 440 10.25 7.45 -6.33
N PHE A 441 10.89 6.29 -6.22
CA PHE A 441 12.31 6.15 -6.53
C PHE A 441 12.57 6.20 -8.03
N LEU A 442 11.82 5.42 -8.82
CA LEU A 442 11.92 5.43 -10.27
C LEU A 442 11.24 6.66 -10.91
N LYS A 443 10.56 7.49 -10.11
CA LYS A 443 9.79 8.65 -10.58
C LYS A 443 8.81 8.29 -11.71
N GLY A 444 8.23 7.12 -11.61
CA GLY A 444 7.39 6.52 -12.65
C GLY A 444 6.08 5.97 -12.09
N PRO A 445 5.27 5.33 -12.95
CA PRO A 445 4.00 4.76 -12.57
C PRO A 445 4.16 3.59 -11.60
N VAL A 446 3.05 3.20 -10.99
CA VAL A 446 2.95 1.96 -10.21
C VAL A 446 3.33 0.77 -11.07
N LEU A 447 4.14 -0.14 -10.54
CA LEU A 447 4.56 -1.32 -11.29
C LEU A 447 3.35 -2.17 -11.70
N LEU A 448 2.48 -2.49 -10.74
CA LEU A 448 1.35 -3.38 -10.98
C LEU A 448 0.18 -3.05 -10.05
N TYR A 449 -1.01 -2.85 -10.61
CA TYR A 449 -2.26 -2.83 -9.85
C TYR A 449 -2.77 -4.25 -9.69
N THR A 450 -3.20 -4.62 -8.49
CA THR A 450 -3.64 -5.96 -8.12
C THR A 450 -4.93 -5.91 -7.31
N ASP A 451 -5.71 -6.96 -7.34
CA ASP A 451 -6.95 -7.06 -6.58
C ASP A 451 -6.71 -7.45 -5.13
N THR A 452 -7.60 -7.03 -4.26
CA THR A 452 -7.62 -7.47 -2.86
C THR A 452 -9.04 -7.79 -2.41
N VAL A 453 -9.14 -8.49 -1.30
CA VAL A 453 -10.42 -8.66 -0.62
C VAL A 453 -10.91 -7.29 -0.15
N GLY A 454 -12.14 -6.90 -0.54
CA GLY A 454 -12.75 -5.63 -0.13
C GLY A 454 -12.68 -4.52 -1.16
N TYR A 455 -12.47 -4.85 -2.43
CA TYR A 455 -12.56 -3.91 -3.55
C TYR A 455 -11.57 -2.73 -3.50
N THR A 456 -10.54 -2.80 -2.67
CA THR A 456 -9.48 -1.79 -2.66
C THR A 456 -8.33 -2.30 -3.51
N PRO A 457 -7.91 -1.61 -4.58
CA PRO A 457 -6.77 -2.05 -5.38
C PRO A 457 -5.50 -2.01 -4.53
N PHE A 458 -4.55 -2.90 -4.80
CA PHE A 458 -3.23 -2.80 -4.21
C PHE A 458 -2.21 -2.43 -5.29
N ARG A 459 -1.51 -1.33 -5.06
CA ARG A 459 -0.45 -0.80 -5.92
C ARG A 459 0.87 -1.44 -5.52
N LEU A 460 1.20 -2.54 -6.19
CA LEU A 460 2.46 -3.25 -5.96
C LEU A 460 3.62 -2.47 -6.57
N ASN A 461 4.56 -2.07 -5.72
CA ASN A 461 5.87 -1.57 -6.08
C ASN A 461 6.94 -2.43 -5.39
N LEU A 462 8.08 -2.65 -6.05
CA LEU A 462 9.18 -3.41 -5.46
C LEU A 462 10.05 -2.55 -4.54
N HIS A 463 10.11 -1.25 -4.79
CA HIS A 463 10.98 -0.33 -4.07
C HIS A 463 10.37 0.08 -2.71
N VAL A 464 11.19 -0.07 -1.67
CA VAL A 464 11.02 0.54 -0.35
C VAL A 464 12.16 1.54 -0.17
N GLY A 465 11.85 2.83 -0.26
CA GLY A 465 12.88 3.84 -0.43
C GLY A 465 13.65 3.65 -1.73
N ASP A 466 14.96 3.52 -1.67
CA ASP A 466 15.86 3.29 -2.80
C ASP A 466 16.23 1.81 -3.03
N VAL A 467 15.66 0.89 -2.23
CA VAL A 467 15.93 -0.55 -2.32
C VAL A 467 14.79 -1.25 -3.05
N GLY A 468 15.06 -1.77 -4.26
CA GLY A 468 14.10 -2.53 -5.06
C GLY A 468 14.27 -4.06 -4.96
N HIS A 469 15.20 -4.55 -4.12
CA HIS A 469 15.42 -5.99 -4.00
C HIS A 469 14.24 -6.67 -3.32
N THR A 470 13.82 -7.80 -3.90
CA THR A 470 12.60 -8.50 -3.51
C THR A 470 12.86 -9.99 -3.35
N MET A 471 12.30 -10.58 -2.30
CA MET A 471 12.28 -12.03 -2.08
C MET A 471 10.89 -12.59 -2.40
N VAL A 472 10.84 -13.68 -3.17
CA VAL A 472 9.61 -14.42 -3.49
C VAL A 472 9.75 -15.87 -2.99
N VAL A 473 8.85 -16.32 -2.12
CA VAL A 473 8.92 -17.66 -1.54
C VAL A 473 7.58 -18.39 -1.68
N GLY A 474 7.65 -19.62 -2.17
CA GLY A 474 6.47 -20.48 -2.20
C GLY A 474 6.67 -21.80 -2.88
N PRO A 475 5.94 -22.82 -2.43
CA PRO A 475 6.08 -24.20 -2.93
C PRO A 475 5.78 -24.29 -4.43
N SER A 476 6.28 -25.36 -5.05
CA SER A 476 6.00 -25.66 -6.45
C SER A 476 4.49 -25.70 -6.72
N GLY A 477 4.06 -25.09 -7.83
CA GLY A 477 2.65 -25.05 -8.20
C GLY A 477 1.80 -23.98 -7.48
N ALA A 478 2.37 -23.19 -6.58
CA ALA A 478 1.66 -22.10 -5.89
C ALA A 478 1.42 -20.85 -6.74
N GLY A 479 2.07 -20.70 -7.92
CA GLY A 479 1.92 -19.56 -8.81
C GLY A 479 3.14 -18.65 -8.91
N LYS A 480 4.33 -19.11 -8.46
CA LYS A 480 5.57 -18.33 -8.44
C LYS A 480 5.97 -17.78 -9.81
N SER A 481 6.11 -18.65 -10.83
CA SER A 481 6.54 -18.24 -12.18
C SER A 481 5.55 -17.28 -12.85
N VAL A 482 4.25 -17.43 -12.59
CA VAL A 482 3.22 -16.49 -13.09
C VAL A 482 3.41 -15.10 -12.48
N LEU A 483 3.68 -15.01 -11.18
CA LEU A 483 3.99 -13.73 -10.52
C LEU A 483 5.24 -13.08 -11.10
N LEU A 484 6.33 -13.85 -11.27
CA LEU A 484 7.59 -13.35 -11.82
C LEU A 484 7.39 -12.83 -13.25
N ASN A 485 6.78 -13.62 -14.13
CA ASN A 485 6.47 -13.24 -15.50
C ASN A 485 5.61 -11.96 -15.56
N THR A 486 4.62 -11.82 -14.66
CA THR A 486 3.77 -10.63 -14.57
C THR A 486 4.61 -9.40 -14.17
N ILE A 487 5.49 -9.52 -13.19
CA ILE A 487 6.39 -8.44 -12.78
C ILE A 487 7.32 -8.06 -13.94
N GLU A 488 7.92 -9.04 -14.62
CA GLU A 488 8.81 -8.84 -15.77
C GLU A 488 8.10 -8.07 -16.90
N ALA A 489 6.89 -8.50 -17.27
CA ALA A 489 6.09 -7.86 -18.32
C ALA A 489 5.81 -6.39 -18.01
N HIS A 490 5.36 -6.10 -16.80
CA HIS A 490 5.01 -4.75 -16.38
C HIS A 490 6.22 -3.86 -16.05
N PHE A 491 7.39 -4.44 -15.81
CA PHE A 491 8.61 -3.65 -15.63
C PHE A 491 9.02 -2.89 -16.90
N MET A 492 8.63 -3.39 -18.07
CA MET A 492 8.89 -2.75 -19.36
C MET A 492 8.10 -1.46 -19.61
N LYS A 493 7.24 -1.05 -18.67
CA LYS A 493 6.60 0.28 -18.71
C LYS A 493 7.55 1.42 -18.30
N TYR A 494 8.65 1.11 -17.60
CA TYR A 494 9.64 2.13 -17.31
C TYR A 494 10.52 2.41 -18.53
N PRO A 495 10.83 3.68 -18.80
CA PRO A 495 11.65 4.04 -19.96
C PRO A 495 13.03 3.36 -19.94
N GLU A 496 13.44 2.81 -21.07
CA GLU A 496 14.73 2.14 -21.27
C GLU A 496 15.01 1.00 -20.23
N ALA A 497 13.96 0.39 -19.70
CA ALA A 497 14.07 -0.70 -18.73
C ALA A 497 14.77 -1.92 -19.31
N ASN A 498 15.53 -2.65 -18.47
CA ASN A 498 16.18 -3.90 -18.82
C ASN A 498 15.69 -5.03 -17.92
N VAL A 499 15.48 -6.20 -18.51
CA VAL A 499 15.02 -7.42 -17.82
C VAL A 499 16.03 -8.54 -18.09
N PHE A 500 16.60 -9.10 -17.03
CA PHE A 500 17.49 -10.24 -17.06
C PHE A 500 16.90 -11.35 -16.19
N VAL A 501 16.70 -12.53 -16.76
CA VAL A 501 16.04 -13.63 -16.05
C VAL A 501 16.93 -14.86 -16.10
N PHE A 502 17.22 -15.43 -14.94
CA PHE A 502 17.78 -16.78 -14.79
C PHE A 502 16.59 -17.71 -14.49
N ASP A 503 16.13 -18.40 -15.52
CA ASP A 503 14.89 -19.20 -15.51
C ASP A 503 15.20 -20.69 -15.32
N LYS A 504 14.24 -21.42 -14.83
CA LYS A 504 14.24 -22.88 -14.78
C LYS A 504 12.94 -23.43 -15.36
N ALA A 505 13.06 -24.44 -16.19
CA ALA A 505 11.95 -25.08 -16.90
C ALA A 505 11.26 -24.19 -17.96
N ALA A 506 12.00 -23.22 -18.52
CA ALA A 506 11.57 -22.34 -19.61
C ALA A 506 10.25 -21.60 -19.35
N SER A 507 10.01 -21.21 -18.08
CA SER A 507 8.74 -20.63 -17.64
C SER A 507 8.47 -19.24 -18.25
N SER A 508 9.51 -18.47 -18.58
CA SER A 508 9.43 -17.13 -19.17
C SER A 508 9.50 -17.13 -20.71
N ARG A 509 9.61 -18.29 -21.35
CA ARG A 509 9.93 -18.40 -22.78
C ARG A 509 8.88 -17.75 -23.68
N ALA A 510 7.58 -18.04 -23.47
CA ALA A 510 6.51 -17.46 -24.29
C ALA A 510 6.47 -15.93 -24.19
N LEU A 511 6.57 -15.43 -22.96
CA LEU A 511 6.62 -13.99 -22.69
C LEU A 511 7.84 -13.34 -23.35
N THR A 512 9.01 -13.95 -23.22
CA THR A 512 10.27 -13.46 -23.83
C THR A 512 10.14 -13.30 -25.33
N LEU A 513 9.65 -14.33 -26.05
CA LEU A 513 9.45 -14.28 -27.49
C LEU A 513 8.44 -13.20 -27.90
N ALA A 514 7.37 -13.05 -27.16
CA ALA A 514 6.33 -12.06 -27.42
C ALA A 514 6.80 -10.62 -27.14
N MET A 515 7.65 -10.43 -26.14
CA MET A 515 8.24 -9.12 -25.81
C MET A 515 9.41 -8.77 -26.75
N GLY A 516 9.84 -9.70 -27.61
CA GLY A 516 10.97 -9.52 -28.55
C GLY A 516 12.31 -9.60 -27.85
N GLY A 517 12.38 -10.33 -26.75
CA GLY A 517 13.59 -10.64 -26.01
C GLY A 517 14.38 -11.82 -26.57
N ASN A 518 15.54 -12.05 -25.99
CA ASN A 518 16.41 -13.17 -26.31
C ASN A 518 16.24 -14.28 -25.27
N PHE A 519 15.89 -15.47 -25.71
CA PHE A 519 15.84 -16.67 -24.88
C PHE A 519 17.04 -17.57 -25.20
N TYR A 520 17.89 -17.82 -24.23
CA TYR A 520 19.10 -18.63 -24.34
C TYR A 520 18.97 -19.90 -23.51
N ASN A 521 19.12 -21.07 -24.14
CA ASN A 521 19.21 -22.33 -23.42
C ASN A 521 20.69 -22.68 -23.25
N ILE A 522 21.20 -22.59 -22.01
CA ILE A 522 22.62 -22.76 -21.71
C ILE A 522 22.97 -24.26 -21.73
N ALA A 523 24.05 -24.62 -22.47
CA ALA A 523 24.56 -25.98 -22.58
C ALA A 523 23.58 -27.01 -23.20
N ALA A 524 22.50 -26.60 -23.85
CA ALA A 524 21.68 -27.50 -24.63
C ALA A 524 22.29 -27.71 -26.03
N GLU A 525 22.19 -28.91 -26.57
CA GLU A 525 22.52 -29.22 -27.94
C GLU A 525 21.47 -28.64 -28.89
N SER A 526 21.45 -27.31 -29.07
CA SER A 526 20.48 -26.61 -29.91
C SER A 526 21.19 -25.74 -30.99
N GLU A 527 20.48 -25.43 -32.07
CA GLU A 527 21.00 -24.68 -33.22
C GLU A 527 21.48 -23.24 -32.94
N LYS A 528 21.18 -22.68 -31.78
CA LYS A 528 21.77 -21.45 -31.23
C LYS A 528 22.43 -21.78 -29.90
N GLU A 529 23.60 -22.39 -29.95
CA GLU A 529 24.43 -22.58 -28.77
C GLU A 529 24.92 -21.22 -28.28
N LEU A 530 24.65 -20.94 -26.99
CA LEU A 530 25.25 -19.82 -26.30
C LEU A 530 26.76 -20.10 -26.26
N SER A 531 27.57 -19.21 -26.78
CA SER A 531 29.02 -19.34 -26.77
C SER A 531 29.62 -18.10 -26.13
N PHE A 532 30.53 -18.33 -25.20
CA PHE A 532 31.23 -17.29 -24.48
C PHE A 532 32.66 -17.14 -24.94
N GLN A 533 33.14 -15.89 -24.88
CA GLN A 533 34.57 -15.58 -25.08
C GLN A 533 35.02 -14.72 -23.88
N PRO A 534 35.31 -15.32 -22.72
CA PRO A 534 35.63 -14.59 -21.51
C PRO A 534 36.85 -13.70 -21.57
N LEU A 535 37.79 -14.00 -22.46
CA LEU A 535 39.08 -13.30 -22.59
C LEU A 535 39.11 -12.31 -23.78
N ALA A 536 37.95 -12.02 -24.39
CA ALA A 536 37.87 -11.18 -25.59
C ALA A 536 38.40 -9.75 -25.38
N ASP A 537 38.02 -9.11 -24.29
CA ASP A 537 38.19 -7.67 -24.05
C ASP A 537 39.33 -7.34 -23.05
N ILE A 538 40.27 -8.26 -22.85
CA ILE A 538 41.38 -8.14 -21.86
C ILE A 538 42.40 -7.02 -22.17
N GLU A 539 42.26 -6.28 -23.25
CA GLU A 539 42.98 -5.02 -23.47
C GLU A 539 42.55 -3.92 -22.50
N ASP A 540 41.29 -3.97 -22.00
CA ASP A 540 40.82 -3.14 -20.89
C ASP A 540 41.39 -3.70 -19.58
N GLU A 541 41.99 -2.82 -18.77
CA GLU A 541 42.64 -3.24 -17.53
C GLU A 541 41.67 -3.82 -16.50
N ASN A 542 40.41 -3.34 -16.49
CA ASN A 542 39.34 -3.85 -15.59
C ASN A 542 38.89 -5.24 -16.06
N GLU A 543 38.75 -5.45 -17.37
CA GLU A 543 38.40 -6.76 -17.94
C GLU A 543 39.54 -7.76 -17.70
N MET A 544 40.78 -7.34 -17.81
CA MET A 544 41.93 -8.19 -17.50
C MET A 544 42.00 -8.58 -16.01
N ARG A 545 41.69 -7.65 -15.11
CA ARG A 545 41.63 -7.94 -13.66
C ARG A 545 40.50 -8.92 -13.37
N TRP A 546 39.29 -8.70 -13.95
CA TRP A 546 38.17 -9.61 -13.81
C TRP A 546 38.52 -11.01 -14.37
N ALA A 547 39.07 -11.10 -15.58
CA ALA A 547 39.46 -12.35 -16.19
C ALA A 547 40.47 -13.13 -15.31
N ARG A 548 41.45 -12.43 -14.71
CA ARG A 548 42.34 -13.02 -13.71
C ARG A 548 41.60 -13.65 -12.56
N GLN A 549 40.66 -12.90 -11.93
CA GLN A 549 39.88 -13.39 -10.80
C GLN A 549 39.01 -14.57 -11.19
N TRP A 550 38.37 -14.51 -12.35
CA TRP A 550 37.55 -15.58 -12.90
C TRP A 550 38.33 -16.88 -13.09
N ILE A 551 39.50 -16.80 -13.73
CA ILE A 551 40.41 -17.94 -13.91
C ILE A 551 40.86 -18.51 -12.56
N LEU A 552 41.34 -17.67 -11.64
CA LEU A 552 41.79 -18.09 -10.32
C LEU A 552 40.65 -18.73 -9.49
N SER A 553 39.43 -18.22 -9.60
CA SER A 553 38.25 -18.81 -8.94
C SER A 553 37.96 -20.22 -9.47
N TYR A 554 38.07 -20.41 -10.80
CA TYR A 554 37.85 -21.71 -11.40
C TYR A 554 38.98 -22.72 -11.03
N VAL A 555 40.23 -22.27 -11.07
CA VAL A 555 41.39 -23.09 -10.68
C VAL A 555 41.31 -23.55 -9.22
N LYS A 556 40.94 -22.68 -8.30
CA LYS A 556 40.69 -23.00 -6.90
C LYS A 556 39.55 -24.02 -6.72
N MET A 557 38.48 -23.88 -7.53
CA MET A 557 37.35 -24.83 -7.51
C MET A 557 37.80 -26.26 -7.92
N LYS A 558 38.84 -26.37 -8.76
CA LYS A 558 39.44 -27.66 -9.14
C LYS A 558 40.45 -28.16 -8.10
N ASN A 559 40.46 -27.61 -6.87
CA ASN A 559 41.35 -27.96 -5.74
C ASN A 559 42.85 -27.78 -6.05
N VAL A 560 43.18 -26.84 -6.91
CA VAL A 560 44.57 -26.42 -7.13
C VAL A 560 44.93 -25.30 -6.15
N GLU A 561 45.97 -25.48 -5.36
CA GLU A 561 46.50 -24.43 -4.52
C GLU A 561 47.03 -23.28 -5.35
N VAL A 562 46.55 -22.06 -5.01
CA VAL A 562 46.97 -20.85 -5.73
C VAL A 562 47.70 -19.93 -4.79
N GLY A 563 48.99 -19.82 -5.00
CA GLY A 563 49.89 -18.89 -4.30
C GLY A 563 50.33 -17.73 -5.20
N PRO A 564 51.23 -16.91 -4.72
CA PRO A 564 51.76 -15.75 -5.49
C PRO A 564 52.47 -16.10 -6.81
N ILE A 565 53.00 -17.32 -6.93
CA ILE A 565 53.70 -17.79 -8.14
C ILE A 565 52.65 -18.11 -9.23
N GLU A 566 51.63 -18.88 -8.89
CA GLU A 566 50.53 -19.25 -9.80
C GLU A 566 49.79 -18.00 -10.26
N GLU A 567 49.49 -17.07 -9.31
CA GLU A 567 48.88 -15.78 -9.65
C GLU A 567 49.71 -14.97 -10.65
N ARG A 568 51.03 -14.98 -10.53
CA ARG A 568 51.92 -14.30 -11.44
C ARG A 568 51.88 -14.98 -12.83
N HIS A 569 51.97 -16.30 -12.90
CA HIS A 569 51.90 -17.04 -14.18
C HIS A 569 50.56 -16.78 -14.90
N VAL A 570 49.43 -16.77 -14.17
CA VAL A 570 48.11 -16.39 -14.71
C VAL A 570 48.15 -14.98 -15.29
N TRP A 571 48.73 -14.02 -14.56
CA TRP A 571 48.83 -12.63 -15.01
C TRP A 571 49.72 -12.43 -16.21
N GLU A 572 50.89 -13.05 -16.26
CA GLU A 572 51.83 -12.98 -17.38
C GLU A 572 51.24 -13.62 -18.65
N ALA A 573 50.54 -14.72 -18.50
CA ALA A 573 49.85 -15.36 -19.64
C ALA A 573 48.72 -14.46 -20.20
N LEU A 574 47.94 -13.77 -19.35
CA LEU A 574 46.92 -12.79 -19.78
C LEU A 574 47.57 -11.63 -20.54
N LYS A 575 48.66 -11.06 -20.02
CA LYS A 575 49.41 -10.00 -20.74
C LYS A 575 49.93 -10.46 -22.10
N SER A 576 50.40 -11.69 -22.19
CA SER A 576 50.87 -12.26 -23.44
C SER A 576 49.74 -12.46 -24.44
N LEU A 577 48.50 -12.81 -23.95
CA LEU A 577 47.35 -13.03 -24.78
C LEU A 577 46.82 -11.73 -25.43
N VAL A 578 47.07 -10.56 -24.82
CA VAL A 578 46.65 -9.25 -25.39
C VAL A 578 47.26 -9.03 -26.77
N ALA A 579 48.46 -9.57 -27.05
CA ALA A 579 49.10 -9.46 -28.35
C ALA A 579 48.38 -10.20 -29.50
N PHE A 580 47.45 -11.09 -29.16
CA PHE A 580 46.69 -11.84 -30.16
C PHE A 580 45.42 -11.05 -30.58
N PRO A 581 44.97 -11.21 -31.84
CA PRO A 581 43.68 -10.66 -32.27
C PRO A 581 42.53 -11.14 -31.42
N LYS A 582 41.48 -10.35 -31.27
CA LYS A 582 40.34 -10.59 -30.40
C LYS A 582 39.69 -11.97 -30.62
N ASP A 583 39.53 -12.39 -31.86
CA ASP A 583 38.99 -13.70 -32.25
C ASP A 583 39.89 -14.89 -31.86
N LYS A 584 41.16 -14.66 -31.53
CA LYS A 584 42.12 -15.67 -31.06
C LYS A 584 42.32 -15.69 -29.55
N ARG A 585 41.66 -14.81 -28.82
CA ARG A 585 41.77 -14.76 -27.34
C ARG A 585 40.83 -15.78 -26.72
N THR A 586 41.11 -17.05 -27.01
CA THR A 586 40.35 -18.20 -26.52
C THR A 586 40.99 -18.81 -25.27
N ILE A 587 40.25 -19.63 -24.50
CA ILE A 587 40.80 -20.33 -23.33
C ILE A 587 41.90 -21.30 -23.75
N THR A 588 41.78 -21.97 -24.90
CA THR A 588 42.85 -22.84 -25.43
C THR A 588 44.13 -22.06 -25.75
N THR A 589 44.03 -20.90 -26.43
CA THR A 589 45.18 -20.04 -26.67
C THR A 589 45.85 -19.59 -25.39
N TYR A 590 45.04 -19.17 -24.41
CA TYR A 590 45.49 -18.78 -23.10
C TYR A 590 46.19 -19.90 -22.35
N GLY A 591 45.60 -21.11 -22.29
CA GLY A 591 46.16 -22.28 -21.62
C GLY A 591 47.51 -22.72 -22.19
N ASN A 592 47.76 -22.47 -23.49
CA ASN A 592 49.07 -22.74 -24.11
C ASN A 592 50.15 -21.71 -23.72
N LEU A 593 49.75 -20.53 -23.20
CA LEU A 593 50.67 -19.50 -22.74
C LEU A 593 50.96 -19.65 -21.22
N VAL A 594 50.12 -20.40 -20.46
CA VAL A 594 50.32 -20.62 -19.04
C VAL A 594 51.46 -21.58 -18.80
N GLN A 595 52.48 -21.15 -18.09
CA GLN A 595 53.68 -21.94 -17.77
C GLN A 595 53.45 -22.95 -16.66
N ASP A 596 52.51 -22.68 -15.76
CA ASP A 596 52.19 -23.54 -14.62
C ASP A 596 51.35 -24.74 -15.08
N LEU A 597 51.83 -25.96 -14.87
CA LEU A 597 51.18 -27.18 -15.33
C LEU A 597 49.88 -27.50 -14.52
N PRO A 598 49.84 -27.38 -13.20
CA PRO A 598 48.62 -27.52 -12.41
C PRO A 598 47.50 -26.55 -12.86
N VAL A 599 47.81 -25.28 -13.05
CA VAL A 599 46.86 -24.28 -13.54
C VAL A 599 46.35 -24.63 -14.94
N ARG A 600 47.26 -25.00 -15.84
CA ARG A 600 46.92 -25.42 -17.21
C ARG A 600 46.01 -26.65 -17.22
N THR A 601 46.32 -27.65 -16.38
CA THR A 601 45.53 -28.90 -16.27
C THR A 601 44.13 -28.60 -15.74
N ALA A 602 43.99 -27.72 -14.78
CA ALA A 602 42.67 -27.31 -14.26
C ALA A 602 41.80 -26.67 -15.34
N LEU A 603 42.38 -25.96 -16.29
CA LEU A 603 41.64 -25.30 -17.37
C LEU A 603 41.25 -26.22 -18.53
N THR A 604 41.71 -27.47 -18.56
CA THR A 604 41.50 -28.39 -19.69
C THR A 604 40.01 -28.60 -20.01
N ASP A 605 39.15 -28.63 -19.00
CA ASP A 605 37.71 -28.82 -19.20
C ASP A 605 37.06 -27.60 -19.91
N LEU A 606 37.65 -26.41 -19.79
CA LEU A 606 37.15 -25.19 -20.45
C LEU A 606 37.75 -24.99 -21.85
N MET A 607 38.79 -25.75 -22.22
CA MET A 607 39.49 -25.66 -23.52
C MET A 607 38.74 -26.42 -24.62
N MET A 608 39.07 -26.18 -25.85
CA MET A 608 38.55 -26.93 -26.99
C MET A 608 38.78 -28.43 -26.84
N GLY A 609 37.69 -29.22 -26.96
CA GLY A 609 37.68 -30.66 -26.72
C GLY A 609 37.45 -31.07 -25.25
N GLY A 610 37.51 -30.14 -24.30
CA GLY A 610 37.11 -30.38 -22.92
C GLY A 610 35.63 -30.39 -22.73
N ALA A 611 35.18 -30.80 -21.53
CA ALA A 611 33.76 -30.98 -21.20
C ALA A 611 32.88 -29.71 -21.43
N TYR A 612 33.48 -28.52 -21.21
CA TYR A 612 32.77 -27.23 -21.30
C TYR A 612 33.36 -26.31 -22.38
N GLY A 613 34.29 -26.83 -23.23
CA GLY A 613 34.96 -26.06 -24.27
C GLY A 613 34.00 -25.43 -25.27
N LYS A 614 32.95 -26.13 -25.67
CA LYS A 614 31.90 -25.59 -26.54
C LYS A 614 31.25 -24.33 -25.97
N LEU A 615 31.14 -24.21 -24.65
CA LEU A 615 30.52 -23.07 -24.00
C LEU A 615 31.48 -21.89 -23.80
N PHE A 616 32.74 -22.14 -23.41
CA PHE A 616 33.69 -21.10 -22.99
C PHE A 616 34.81 -20.80 -23.96
N ASP A 617 35.16 -21.71 -24.89
CA ASP A 617 36.34 -21.57 -25.74
C ASP A 617 35.96 -21.19 -27.18
N ASN A 618 35.37 -20.03 -27.30
CA ASN A 618 34.91 -19.56 -28.61
C ASN A 618 35.67 -18.32 -29.07
N ASN A 619 35.56 -18.04 -30.38
CA ASN A 619 36.14 -16.89 -31.03
C ASN A 619 35.20 -15.68 -31.13
N MET A 620 33.98 -15.84 -30.70
CA MET A 620 32.94 -14.82 -30.67
C MET A 620 31.98 -15.07 -29.52
N ASP A 621 31.60 -14.01 -28.85
CA ASP A 621 30.56 -14.03 -27.82
C ASP A 621 29.18 -13.86 -28.47
N VAL A 622 28.34 -14.86 -28.37
CA VAL A 622 26.97 -14.87 -28.92
C VAL A 622 25.95 -14.34 -27.90
N SER A 623 26.38 -14.03 -26.66
CA SER A 623 25.50 -13.38 -25.71
C SER A 623 25.04 -12.02 -26.28
N GLY A 624 23.76 -11.94 -26.66
CA GLY A 624 23.21 -10.80 -27.39
C GLY A 624 23.12 -9.52 -26.57
N LYS A 625 23.07 -8.39 -27.27
CA LYS A 625 22.73 -7.10 -26.71
C LYS A 625 21.19 -6.94 -26.82
N GLY A 626 20.49 -6.82 -25.69
CA GLY A 626 19.04 -6.63 -25.71
C GLY A 626 18.53 -6.18 -24.34
N HIS A 627 17.42 -5.50 -24.36
CA HIS A 627 16.76 -5.03 -23.11
C HIS A 627 16.05 -6.16 -22.35
N TRP A 628 15.84 -7.30 -22.98
CA TRP A 628 15.22 -8.48 -22.35
C TRP A 628 16.02 -9.73 -22.72
N GLN A 629 16.60 -10.36 -21.70
CA GLN A 629 17.43 -11.56 -21.86
C GLN A 629 17.03 -12.60 -20.81
N VAL A 630 16.79 -13.82 -21.27
CA VAL A 630 16.44 -14.95 -20.40
C VAL A 630 17.45 -16.06 -20.61
N PHE A 631 18.00 -16.57 -19.53
CA PHE A 631 18.97 -17.64 -19.45
C PHE A 631 18.34 -18.86 -18.82
N GLU A 632 18.02 -19.88 -19.65
CA GLU A 632 17.49 -21.15 -19.18
C GLU A 632 18.61 -21.99 -18.58
N MET A 633 18.46 -22.32 -17.29
CA MET A 633 19.51 -22.93 -16.48
C MET A 633 19.36 -24.46 -16.31
N GLU A 634 18.24 -25.08 -16.68
CA GLU A 634 17.94 -26.50 -16.34
C GLU A 634 19.04 -27.45 -16.83
N THR A 635 19.53 -27.30 -18.05
CA THR A 635 20.54 -28.18 -18.63
C THR A 635 21.90 -28.03 -17.94
N ILE A 636 22.34 -26.80 -17.67
CA ILE A 636 23.65 -26.55 -17.06
C ILE A 636 23.66 -26.95 -15.58
N MET A 637 22.51 -26.92 -14.91
CA MET A 637 22.37 -27.37 -13.53
C MET A 637 22.74 -28.85 -13.34
N GLY A 638 22.62 -29.66 -14.38
CA GLY A 638 23.13 -31.04 -14.42
C GLY A 638 24.67 -31.13 -14.43
N GLN A 639 25.38 -30.01 -14.55
CA GLN A 639 26.84 -29.90 -14.65
C GLN A 639 27.39 -28.96 -13.54
N PRO A 640 27.49 -29.44 -12.29
CA PRO A 640 27.79 -28.58 -11.13
C PRO A 640 29.07 -27.76 -11.23
N GLU A 641 30.07 -28.27 -11.96
CA GLU A 641 31.35 -27.59 -12.15
C GLU A 641 31.30 -26.44 -13.20
N ALA A 642 30.33 -26.48 -14.11
CA ALA A 642 30.15 -25.44 -15.12
C ALA A 642 29.28 -24.27 -14.60
N VAL A 643 28.44 -24.50 -13.59
CA VAL A 643 27.53 -23.47 -13.08
C VAL A 643 28.26 -22.23 -12.54
N PRO A 644 29.23 -22.32 -11.60
CA PRO A 644 29.87 -21.14 -11.04
C PRO A 644 30.59 -20.27 -12.07
N PRO A 645 31.43 -20.79 -12.98
CA PRO A 645 32.10 -19.97 -14.00
C PRO A 645 31.13 -19.37 -15.01
N THR A 646 30.01 -20.05 -15.33
CA THR A 646 28.94 -19.51 -16.18
C THR A 646 28.24 -18.32 -15.55
N LEU A 647 27.82 -18.47 -14.30
CA LEU A 647 27.14 -17.40 -13.58
C LEU A 647 28.04 -16.18 -13.38
N ASP A 648 29.30 -16.40 -12.98
CA ASP A 648 30.26 -15.31 -12.81
C ASP A 648 30.45 -14.52 -14.12
N TYR A 649 30.54 -15.23 -15.23
CA TYR A 649 30.65 -14.61 -16.56
C TYR A 649 29.38 -13.85 -16.94
N LEU A 650 28.21 -14.45 -16.81
CA LEU A 650 26.93 -13.82 -17.14
C LEU A 650 26.65 -12.58 -16.26
N PHE A 651 26.91 -12.69 -14.96
CA PHE A 651 26.73 -11.53 -14.05
C PHE A 651 27.67 -10.39 -14.41
N HIS A 652 28.93 -10.68 -14.73
CA HIS A 652 29.87 -9.67 -15.20
C HIS A 652 29.40 -8.98 -16.48
N ARG A 653 28.89 -9.75 -17.45
CA ARG A 653 28.32 -9.20 -18.70
C ARG A 653 27.09 -8.33 -18.44
N ILE A 654 26.17 -8.80 -17.61
CA ILE A 654 24.97 -8.07 -17.21
C ILE A 654 25.37 -6.78 -16.48
N GLU A 655 26.31 -6.84 -15.54
CA GLU A 655 26.81 -5.67 -14.81
C GLU A 655 27.40 -4.61 -15.74
N ARG A 656 28.17 -5.04 -16.74
CA ARG A 656 28.75 -4.15 -17.75
C ARG A 656 27.63 -3.48 -18.59
N GLN A 657 26.61 -4.25 -18.99
CA GLN A 657 25.47 -3.73 -19.72
C GLN A 657 24.65 -2.73 -18.87
N ILE A 658 24.36 -3.06 -17.62
CA ILE A 658 23.67 -2.19 -16.67
C ILE A 658 24.44 -0.89 -16.42
N SER A 659 25.77 -0.96 -16.31
CA SER A 659 26.61 0.23 -16.09
C SER A 659 26.56 1.22 -17.26
N GLN A 660 26.18 0.77 -18.45
CA GLN A 660 25.98 1.58 -19.65
C GLN A 660 24.51 1.95 -19.89
N ALA A 661 23.60 1.32 -19.18
CA ALA A 661 22.16 1.54 -19.32
C ALA A 661 21.71 2.88 -18.71
N LYS A 662 20.72 3.52 -19.31
CA LYS A 662 20.12 4.76 -18.80
C LYS A 662 18.88 4.51 -17.97
N GLY A 663 18.17 3.42 -18.24
CA GLY A 663 16.94 3.04 -17.56
C GLY A 663 17.16 2.09 -16.38
N PRO A 664 16.11 1.82 -15.58
CA PRO A 664 16.18 0.86 -14.49
C PRO A 664 16.34 -0.56 -15.03
N SER A 665 16.90 -1.44 -14.20
CA SER A 665 17.09 -2.84 -14.55
C SER A 665 16.53 -3.76 -13.48
N ILE A 666 16.09 -4.95 -13.89
CA ILE A 666 15.67 -6.02 -12.97
C ILE A 666 16.41 -7.30 -13.34
N ILE A 667 16.93 -7.97 -12.32
CA ILE A 667 17.52 -9.31 -12.42
C ILE A 667 16.63 -10.26 -11.65
N VAL A 668 16.01 -11.21 -12.34
CA VAL A 668 15.14 -12.23 -11.73
C VAL A 668 15.90 -13.55 -11.67
N MET A 669 15.96 -14.14 -10.49
CA MET A 669 16.65 -15.40 -10.23
C MET A 669 15.63 -16.42 -9.72
N ASP A 670 15.11 -17.26 -10.62
CA ASP A 670 14.24 -18.38 -10.23
C ASP A 670 15.10 -19.53 -9.71
N GLU A 671 14.67 -20.16 -8.60
CA GLU A 671 15.42 -21.21 -7.90
C GLU A 671 16.82 -20.78 -7.45
N CYS A 672 16.92 -19.60 -6.85
CA CYS A 672 18.19 -18.96 -6.48
C CYS A 672 19.10 -19.80 -5.57
N TRP A 673 18.58 -20.77 -4.82
CA TRP A 673 19.36 -21.65 -3.94
C TRP A 673 20.43 -22.45 -4.71
N LEU A 674 20.21 -22.72 -5.98
CA LEU A 674 21.18 -23.42 -6.84
C LEU A 674 22.47 -22.61 -7.06
N PHE A 675 22.35 -21.29 -7.06
CA PHE A 675 23.47 -20.37 -7.16
C PHE A 675 24.21 -20.21 -5.84
N LEU A 676 23.52 -20.44 -4.72
CA LEU A 676 23.96 -20.17 -3.38
C LEU A 676 24.68 -21.36 -2.70
N SER A 677 24.65 -22.52 -3.34
CA SER A 677 25.37 -23.71 -2.87
C SER A 677 26.89 -23.57 -2.93
N ASN A 678 27.42 -22.63 -3.72
CA ASN A 678 28.84 -22.33 -3.80
C ASN A 678 29.16 -21.09 -2.96
N GLU A 679 30.00 -21.26 -1.91
CA GLU A 679 30.37 -20.21 -0.97
C GLU A 679 31.03 -19.00 -1.64
N THR A 680 31.88 -19.23 -2.63
CA THR A 680 32.58 -18.15 -3.37
C THR A 680 31.59 -17.29 -4.12
N PHE A 681 30.59 -17.90 -4.78
CA PHE A 681 29.54 -17.19 -5.48
C PHE A 681 28.57 -16.50 -4.50
N ALA A 682 28.25 -17.13 -3.37
CA ALA A 682 27.43 -16.55 -2.33
C ALA A 682 28.04 -15.24 -1.77
N ASN A 683 29.36 -15.20 -1.58
CA ASN A 683 30.08 -13.99 -1.16
C ASN A 683 30.04 -12.89 -2.23
N LYS A 684 30.19 -13.24 -3.52
CA LYS A 684 30.04 -12.28 -4.62
C LYS A 684 28.61 -11.73 -4.70
N MET A 685 27.60 -12.54 -4.49
CA MET A 685 26.20 -12.07 -4.46
C MET A 685 25.98 -11.00 -3.39
N LYS A 686 26.63 -11.10 -2.23
CA LYS A 686 26.58 -10.05 -1.20
C LYS A 686 27.06 -8.68 -1.71
N GLU A 687 28.11 -8.68 -2.51
CA GLU A 687 28.63 -7.46 -3.13
C GLU A 687 27.68 -6.97 -4.24
N TYR A 688 27.16 -7.87 -5.07
CA TYR A 688 26.21 -7.53 -6.13
C TYR A 688 24.93 -6.86 -5.58
N PHE A 689 24.34 -7.33 -4.48
CA PHE A 689 23.18 -6.68 -3.87
C PHE A 689 23.45 -5.21 -3.54
N LYS A 690 24.65 -4.89 -3.01
CA LYS A 690 25.02 -3.52 -2.66
C LYS A 690 25.28 -2.65 -3.89
N ASP A 691 25.95 -3.22 -4.90
CA ASP A 691 26.36 -2.46 -6.07
C ASP A 691 25.22 -2.27 -7.08
N MET A 692 24.34 -3.27 -7.24
CA MET A 692 23.18 -3.17 -8.11
C MET A 692 22.17 -2.10 -7.65
N ARG A 693 21.99 -1.93 -6.32
CA ARG A 693 21.20 -0.81 -5.76
C ARG A 693 21.72 0.53 -6.28
N LYS A 694 23.03 0.76 -6.28
CA LYS A 694 23.63 2.01 -6.75
C LYS A 694 23.46 2.22 -8.26
N LYS A 695 23.26 1.14 -9.02
CA LYS A 695 23.08 1.13 -10.48
C LYS A 695 21.61 1.10 -10.90
N ASN A 696 20.69 1.51 -10.00
CA ASN A 696 19.25 1.50 -10.27
C ASN A 696 18.73 0.13 -10.75
N THR A 697 19.25 -0.95 -10.12
CA THR A 697 18.95 -2.33 -10.48
C THR A 697 18.35 -3.06 -9.29
N SER A 698 17.19 -3.67 -9.51
CA SER A 698 16.50 -4.51 -8.51
C SER A 698 16.83 -5.97 -8.76
N ILE A 699 17.11 -6.74 -7.71
CA ILE A 699 17.28 -8.19 -7.77
C ILE A 699 16.06 -8.84 -7.15
N ILE A 700 15.42 -9.75 -7.88
CA ILE A 700 14.35 -10.59 -7.37
C ILE A 700 14.89 -12.01 -7.19
N ILE A 701 14.88 -12.49 -5.94
CA ILE A 701 15.26 -13.87 -5.64
C ILE A 701 13.99 -14.66 -5.40
N ALA A 702 13.85 -15.76 -6.12
CA ALA A 702 12.73 -16.67 -5.93
C ALA A 702 13.20 -18.06 -5.50
N THR A 703 12.49 -18.69 -4.56
CA THR A 703 12.78 -20.04 -4.07
C THR A 703 11.51 -20.78 -3.69
N GLN A 704 11.57 -22.09 -3.65
CA GLN A 704 10.46 -22.93 -3.20
C GLN A 704 10.33 -22.97 -1.67
N ASN A 705 11.44 -22.91 -0.94
CA ASN A 705 11.47 -23.06 0.51
C ASN A 705 12.42 -22.05 1.17
N LEU A 706 12.04 -21.52 2.32
CA LEU A 706 12.93 -20.69 3.15
C LEU A 706 14.17 -21.46 3.63
N SER A 707 14.07 -22.78 3.82
CA SER A 707 15.19 -23.63 4.21
C SER A 707 16.36 -23.60 3.24
N ASP A 708 16.09 -23.33 1.96
CA ASP A 708 17.13 -23.26 0.94
C ASP A 708 18.00 -22.02 1.13
N ILE A 709 17.38 -20.89 1.49
CA ILE A 709 18.08 -19.66 1.84
C ILE A 709 18.82 -19.82 3.18
N ALA A 710 18.17 -20.45 4.16
CA ALA A 710 18.77 -20.65 5.48
C ALA A 710 20.04 -21.53 5.44
N ARG A 711 20.08 -22.55 4.57
CA ARG A 711 21.28 -23.39 4.36
C ARG A 711 22.44 -22.63 3.75
N ALA A 712 22.19 -21.58 3.03
CA ALA A 712 23.20 -20.74 2.40
C ALA A 712 23.93 -19.78 3.38
N GLY A 713 23.66 -19.86 4.68
CA GLY A 713 24.35 -19.21 5.79
C GLY A 713 24.57 -17.71 5.60
N VAL A 714 25.70 -17.35 4.97
CA VAL A 714 26.11 -15.95 4.72
C VAL A 714 25.06 -15.10 4.00
N LEU A 715 24.21 -15.72 3.18
CA LEU A 715 23.20 -15.02 2.40
C LEU A 715 21.88 -14.80 3.14
N LEU A 716 21.62 -15.57 4.18
CA LEU A 716 20.41 -15.39 4.99
C LEU A 716 20.31 -13.95 5.51
N ASP A 717 21.39 -13.45 6.10
CA ASP A 717 21.44 -12.09 6.63
C ASP A 717 21.33 -11.05 5.51
N VAL A 718 21.99 -11.28 4.37
CA VAL A 718 21.92 -10.38 3.21
C VAL A 718 20.50 -10.29 2.66
N VAL A 719 19.82 -11.43 2.50
CA VAL A 719 18.45 -11.45 2.00
C VAL A 719 17.49 -10.80 2.98
N LYS A 720 17.65 -11.05 4.29
CA LYS A 720 16.85 -10.40 5.33
C LYS A 720 17.00 -8.89 5.32
N GLU A 721 18.22 -8.38 5.18
CA GLU A 721 18.53 -6.94 5.22
C GLU A 721 18.28 -6.22 3.89
N GLN A 722 18.65 -6.83 2.77
CA GLN A 722 18.64 -6.18 1.47
C GLN A 722 17.30 -6.35 0.72
N CYS A 723 16.59 -7.47 0.92
CA CYS A 723 15.25 -7.63 0.34
C CYS A 723 14.19 -6.98 1.23
N GLN A 724 13.96 -5.69 1.00
CA GLN A 724 12.99 -4.90 1.76
C GLN A 724 11.55 -5.28 1.44
N SER A 725 11.29 -5.77 0.23
CA SER A 725 10.01 -6.33 -0.19
C SER A 725 10.07 -7.85 -0.18
N LYS A 726 9.07 -8.49 0.42
CA LYS A 726 8.95 -9.94 0.52
C LYS A 726 7.57 -10.37 0.06
N ILE A 727 7.49 -11.36 -0.82
CA ILE A 727 6.23 -11.91 -1.30
C ILE A 727 6.19 -13.40 -0.97
N TYR A 728 5.22 -13.78 -0.19
CA TYR A 728 5.00 -15.16 0.22
C TYR A 728 3.79 -15.74 -0.50
N LEU A 729 3.95 -16.93 -1.04
CA LEU A 729 2.87 -17.67 -1.70
C LEU A 729 2.24 -18.66 -0.70
N PRO A 730 1.03 -19.16 -0.99
CA PRO A 730 0.33 -20.11 -0.14
C PRO A 730 1.18 -21.34 0.20
N ASN A 731 1.27 -21.67 1.48
CA ASN A 731 2.00 -22.84 1.97
C ASN A 731 1.24 -23.50 3.13
N VAL A 732 0.59 -24.61 2.87
CA VAL A 732 -0.18 -25.36 3.88
C VAL A 732 0.68 -25.81 5.06
N ASN A 733 1.98 -25.97 4.87
CA ASN A 733 2.94 -26.40 5.87
C ASN A 733 3.59 -25.23 6.65
N ALA A 734 3.19 -23.99 6.39
CA ALA A 734 3.83 -22.81 6.99
C ALA A 734 3.80 -22.82 8.54
N SER A 735 2.77 -23.44 9.13
CA SER A 735 2.59 -23.50 10.60
C SER A 735 3.21 -24.75 11.24
N THR A 736 4.03 -25.53 10.51
CA THR A 736 4.56 -26.81 11.02
C THR A 736 6.06 -26.74 11.31
N GLY A 737 6.47 -27.20 12.49
CA GLY A 737 7.85 -27.49 12.90
C GLY A 737 8.89 -26.44 12.49
N SER A 738 9.91 -26.86 11.74
CA SER A 738 11.01 -26.01 11.29
C SER A 738 10.59 -24.93 10.30
N ALA A 739 9.50 -25.13 9.54
CA ALA A 739 9.00 -24.12 8.62
C ALA A 739 8.49 -22.89 9.39
N TYR A 740 7.72 -23.10 10.47
CA TYR A 740 7.23 -22.00 11.31
C TYR A 740 8.37 -21.15 11.86
N GLN A 741 9.43 -21.79 12.41
CA GLN A 741 10.60 -21.09 12.95
C GLN A 741 11.29 -20.22 11.89
N LEU A 742 11.43 -20.74 10.65
CA LEU A 742 12.01 -19.97 9.55
C LEU A 742 11.16 -18.75 9.19
N TYR A 743 9.83 -18.86 9.13
CA TYR A 743 8.98 -17.72 8.90
C TYR A 743 9.11 -16.66 10.00
N GLU A 744 9.18 -17.07 11.28
CA GLU A 744 9.46 -16.16 12.40
C GLU A 744 10.83 -15.49 12.26
N GLU A 745 11.84 -16.25 11.86
CA GLU A 745 13.20 -15.75 11.63
C GLU A 745 13.25 -14.67 10.51
N PHE A 746 12.36 -14.78 9.51
CA PHE A 746 12.15 -13.75 8.49
C PHE A 746 11.25 -12.59 8.94
N GLY A 747 10.87 -12.54 10.21
CA GLY A 747 10.16 -11.44 10.85
C GLY A 747 8.63 -11.49 10.73
N LEU A 748 8.05 -12.67 10.40
CA LEU A 748 6.60 -12.82 10.38
C LEU A 748 6.06 -13.23 11.76
N ASN A 749 4.94 -12.67 12.14
CA ASN A 749 4.22 -13.06 13.35
C ASN A 749 3.30 -14.27 13.10
N ALA A 750 2.78 -14.87 14.18
CA ALA A 750 1.92 -16.04 14.12
C ALA A 750 0.67 -15.86 13.24
N GLN A 751 0.09 -14.67 13.22
CA GLN A 751 -1.08 -14.34 12.41
C GLN A 751 -0.73 -14.33 10.92
N GLN A 752 0.37 -13.71 10.54
CA GLN A 752 0.87 -13.67 9.16
C GLN A 752 1.18 -15.08 8.63
N ILE A 753 1.80 -15.91 9.46
CA ILE A 753 2.07 -17.32 9.12
C ILE A 753 0.76 -18.09 8.93
N SER A 754 -0.24 -17.85 9.78
CA SER A 754 -1.57 -18.43 9.63
C SER A 754 -2.27 -18.00 8.35
N LEU A 755 -2.13 -16.72 7.96
CA LEU A 755 -2.64 -16.20 6.68
C LEU A 755 -2.00 -16.93 5.50
N ILE A 756 -0.67 -17.05 5.47
CA ILE A 756 0.06 -17.75 4.41
C ILE A 756 -0.42 -19.21 4.27
N ARG A 757 -0.73 -19.87 5.38
CA ARG A 757 -1.28 -21.22 5.36
C ARG A 757 -2.68 -21.31 4.77
N GLN A 758 -3.52 -20.27 4.97
CA GLN A 758 -4.94 -20.26 4.57
C GLN A 758 -5.17 -19.71 3.17
N MET A 759 -4.20 -19.04 2.57
CA MET A 759 -4.29 -18.47 1.23
C MET A 759 -4.54 -19.53 0.17
N ARG A 760 -5.19 -19.16 -0.92
CA ARG A 760 -5.54 -20.03 -2.05
C ARG A 760 -4.38 -20.09 -3.06
N PRO A 761 -3.85 -21.29 -3.35
CA PRO A 761 -2.80 -21.45 -4.37
C PRO A 761 -3.21 -20.90 -5.73
N LYS A 762 -2.26 -20.29 -6.46
CA LYS A 762 -2.43 -19.67 -7.79
C LYS A 762 -3.37 -18.46 -7.82
N GLN A 763 -3.86 -18.00 -6.68
CA GLN A 763 -4.76 -16.85 -6.58
C GLN A 763 -4.21 -15.79 -5.64
N ASP A 764 -3.87 -16.15 -4.40
CA ASP A 764 -3.51 -15.22 -3.36
C ASP A 764 -1.98 -15.17 -3.17
N TYR A 765 -1.48 -13.96 -2.93
CA TYR A 765 -0.08 -13.65 -2.63
C TYR A 765 -0.04 -12.76 -1.40
N TYR A 766 0.94 -12.92 -0.54
CA TYR A 766 1.12 -12.09 0.64
C TYR A 766 2.37 -11.21 0.51
N TYR A 767 2.18 -9.92 0.32
CA TYR A 767 3.24 -8.92 0.34
C TYR A 767 3.53 -8.48 1.76
N SER A 768 4.81 -8.34 2.11
CA SER A 768 5.27 -7.83 3.40
C SER A 768 6.47 -6.91 3.21
N SER A 769 6.42 -5.74 3.83
CA SER A 769 7.50 -4.76 3.88
C SER A 769 7.35 -3.86 5.11
N GLN A 770 8.33 -2.99 5.35
CA GLN A 770 8.24 -1.97 6.40
C GLN A 770 7.13 -0.93 6.15
N ARG A 771 6.69 -0.76 4.90
CA ARG A 771 5.61 0.16 4.53
C ARG A 771 4.23 -0.39 4.86
N GLY A 772 4.07 -1.69 4.86
CA GLY A 772 2.83 -2.38 5.14
C GLY A 772 2.78 -3.80 4.59
N ASN A 773 1.71 -4.48 4.92
CA ASN A 773 1.43 -5.86 4.51
C ASN A 773 0.14 -5.93 3.71
N ARG A 774 0.06 -6.86 2.75
CA ARG A 774 -1.15 -7.03 1.95
C ARG A 774 -1.31 -8.43 1.35
N ILE A 775 -2.51 -8.99 1.44
CA ILE A 775 -2.91 -10.12 0.60
C ILE A 775 -3.48 -9.54 -0.69
N PHE A 776 -2.99 -10.03 -1.83
CA PHE A 776 -3.42 -9.58 -3.14
C PHE A 776 -3.56 -10.73 -4.14
N ALA A 777 -4.30 -10.50 -5.21
CA ALA A 777 -4.44 -11.39 -6.36
C ALA A 777 -4.00 -10.65 -7.63
N LEU A 778 -3.37 -11.36 -8.57
CA LEU A 778 -2.81 -10.71 -9.77
C LEU A 778 -3.85 -10.10 -10.71
N ALA A 779 -5.09 -10.57 -10.68
CA ALA A 779 -6.18 -10.09 -11.54
C ALA A 779 -5.80 -10.09 -13.04
N LEU A 780 -5.18 -11.18 -13.50
CA LEU A 780 -4.70 -11.32 -14.88
C LEU A 780 -5.80 -11.04 -15.91
N ARG A 781 -5.47 -10.24 -16.93
CA ARG A 781 -6.35 -9.99 -18.09
C ARG A 781 -6.07 -11.00 -19.20
N SER A 782 -6.92 -11.03 -20.21
CA SER A 782 -6.87 -12.03 -21.27
C SER A 782 -5.51 -12.09 -21.99
N SER A 783 -5.05 -10.96 -22.52
CA SER A 783 -3.78 -10.91 -23.23
C SER A 783 -2.58 -11.24 -22.32
N GLU A 784 -2.62 -10.77 -21.09
CA GLU A 784 -1.58 -11.05 -20.11
C GLU A 784 -1.53 -12.55 -19.75
N ALA A 785 -2.69 -13.13 -19.40
CA ALA A 785 -2.80 -14.53 -19.03
C ALA A 785 -2.27 -15.47 -20.13
N ALA A 786 -2.50 -15.14 -21.40
CA ALA A 786 -2.07 -15.96 -22.53
C ALA A 786 -0.54 -16.22 -22.54
N PHE A 787 0.26 -15.25 -22.07
CA PHE A 787 1.73 -15.35 -22.11
C PHE A 787 2.34 -15.68 -20.74
N VAL A 788 1.86 -15.05 -19.65
CA VAL A 788 2.49 -15.24 -18.33
C VAL A 788 2.18 -16.59 -17.71
N THR A 789 1.10 -17.27 -18.12
CA THR A 789 0.74 -18.61 -17.62
C THR A 789 1.26 -19.76 -18.50
N ALA A 790 1.98 -19.48 -19.58
CA ALA A 790 2.48 -20.46 -20.54
C ALA A 790 3.70 -21.24 -20.01
N THR A 791 3.51 -21.91 -18.89
CA THR A 791 4.60 -22.61 -18.14
C THR A 791 4.53 -24.13 -18.23
N ASN A 792 3.50 -24.69 -18.87
CA ASN A 792 3.29 -26.13 -18.93
C ASN A 792 3.96 -26.79 -20.15
N LYS A 793 4.11 -28.13 -20.13
CA LYS A 793 4.77 -28.91 -21.19
C LYS A 793 4.08 -28.78 -22.54
N THR A 794 2.75 -28.70 -22.58
CA THR A 794 1.98 -28.56 -23.82
C THR A 794 2.30 -27.24 -24.51
N ASP A 795 2.33 -26.16 -23.74
CA ASP A 795 2.71 -24.83 -24.26
C ASP A 795 4.17 -24.83 -24.76
N GLN A 796 5.10 -25.49 -24.07
CA GLN A 796 6.50 -25.60 -24.52
C GLN A 796 6.60 -26.37 -25.84
N GLN A 797 5.87 -27.49 -26.01
CA GLN A 797 5.84 -28.26 -27.24
C GLN A 797 5.26 -27.44 -28.40
N GLU A 798 4.21 -26.66 -28.16
CA GLU A 798 3.66 -25.77 -29.16
C GLU A 798 4.65 -24.67 -29.59
N MET A 799 5.37 -24.08 -28.65
CA MET A 799 6.44 -23.11 -28.95
C MET A 799 7.52 -23.74 -29.84
N ASP A 800 7.94 -24.96 -29.53
CA ASP A 800 8.92 -25.69 -30.39
C ASP A 800 8.37 -25.93 -31.77
N ARG A 801 7.09 -26.28 -31.89
CA ARG A 801 6.41 -26.43 -33.19
C ARG A 801 6.39 -25.12 -33.97
N LEU A 802 6.05 -24.01 -33.32
CA LEU A 802 5.99 -22.69 -33.94
C LEU A 802 7.38 -22.22 -34.41
N LEU A 803 8.41 -22.39 -33.58
CA LEU A 803 9.80 -22.03 -33.93
C LEU A 803 10.36 -22.84 -35.10
N LYS A 804 9.91 -24.11 -35.26
CA LYS A 804 10.25 -24.93 -36.43
C LYS A 804 9.49 -24.50 -37.69
N LYS A 805 8.21 -24.20 -37.54
CA LYS A 805 7.31 -23.82 -38.65
C LYS A 805 7.60 -22.41 -39.18
N PHE A 806 7.97 -21.48 -38.31
CA PHE A 806 8.20 -20.07 -38.63
C PHE A 806 9.60 -19.64 -38.17
N PRO A 807 10.66 -19.90 -38.99
CA PRO A 807 12.05 -19.55 -38.61
C PRO A 807 12.26 -18.06 -38.31
N GLU A 808 11.45 -17.19 -38.92
CA GLU A 808 11.46 -15.74 -38.72
C GLU A 808 11.23 -15.32 -37.25
N ILE A 809 10.59 -16.19 -36.45
CA ILE A 809 10.46 -15.94 -34.99
C ILE A 809 11.83 -15.98 -34.34
N LYS A 810 12.71 -16.92 -34.74
CA LYS A 810 14.10 -17.01 -34.27
C LYS A 810 14.93 -15.78 -34.63
N GLU A 811 14.58 -15.12 -35.74
CA GLU A 811 15.21 -13.89 -36.23
C GLU A 811 14.66 -12.63 -35.52
N GLY A 812 13.74 -12.78 -34.56
CA GLY A 812 13.17 -11.70 -33.76
C GLY A 812 11.85 -11.13 -34.29
N ASN A 813 11.18 -11.81 -35.22
CA ASN A 813 9.85 -11.39 -35.69
C ASN A 813 8.76 -11.79 -34.66
N ARG A 814 8.62 -10.98 -33.63
CA ARG A 814 7.66 -11.18 -32.55
C ARG A 814 6.20 -11.16 -33.00
N ASP A 815 5.86 -10.37 -34.01
CA ASP A 815 4.46 -10.22 -34.45
C ASP A 815 3.92 -11.52 -35.02
N VAL A 816 4.77 -12.31 -35.70
CA VAL A 816 4.42 -13.66 -36.18
C VAL A 816 4.18 -14.59 -34.99
N PHE A 817 5.04 -14.52 -33.95
CA PHE A 817 4.85 -15.34 -32.75
C PHE A 817 3.55 -14.98 -32.03
N ILE A 818 3.28 -13.71 -31.79
CA ILE A 818 2.07 -13.23 -31.10
C ILE A 818 0.80 -13.69 -31.86
N ARG A 819 0.80 -13.57 -33.20
CA ARG A 819 -0.31 -14.02 -34.05
C ARG A 819 -0.61 -15.51 -33.87
N GLU A 820 0.41 -16.34 -34.06
CA GLU A 820 0.25 -17.81 -34.00
C GLU A 820 -0.04 -18.26 -32.55
N TRP A 821 0.48 -17.57 -31.55
CA TRP A 821 0.23 -17.85 -30.15
C TRP A 821 -1.22 -17.54 -29.75
N PHE A 822 -1.76 -16.37 -30.15
CA PHE A 822 -3.17 -16.05 -29.92
C PHE A 822 -4.08 -17.05 -30.65
N ARG A 823 -3.72 -17.45 -31.88
CA ARG A 823 -4.48 -18.49 -32.61
C ARG A 823 -4.47 -19.83 -31.85
N TYR A 824 -3.33 -20.24 -31.31
CA TYR A 824 -3.21 -21.45 -30.49
C TYR A 824 -4.06 -21.36 -29.21
N LYS A 825 -4.16 -20.20 -28.61
CA LYS A 825 -4.98 -19.93 -27.41
C LYS A 825 -6.45 -19.64 -27.71
N GLU A 826 -6.87 -19.70 -28.97
CA GLU A 826 -8.25 -19.40 -29.46
C GLU A 826 -8.67 -17.96 -29.12
N MET A 827 -7.77 -16.98 -29.24
CA MET A 827 -7.92 -15.57 -28.87
C MET A 827 -7.86 -14.66 -30.12
N ASP A 828 -8.79 -14.84 -31.06
CA ASP A 828 -8.82 -14.10 -32.34
C ASP A 828 -9.17 -12.61 -32.12
N GLU A 829 -10.02 -12.29 -31.15
CA GLU A 829 -10.40 -10.90 -30.83
C GLU A 829 -9.23 -10.10 -30.28
N GLU A 830 -8.45 -10.69 -29.38
CA GLU A 830 -7.25 -10.08 -28.83
C GLU A 830 -6.20 -9.85 -29.92
N TRP A 831 -6.05 -10.80 -30.87
CA TRP A 831 -5.18 -10.62 -32.02
C TRP A 831 -5.64 -9.46 -32.92
N LEU A 832 -6.93 -9.34 -33.22
CA LEU A 832 -7.49 -8.24 -34.01
C LEU A 832 -7.28 -6.89 -33.27
N THR A 833 -7.45 -6.86 -31.96
CA THR A 833 -7.19 -5.68 -31.14
C THR A 833 -5.71 -5.29 -31.20
N TYR A 834 -4.80 -6.25 -31.05
CA TYR A 834 -3.36 -6.03 -31.18
C TYR A 834 -3.00 -5.44 -32.54
N LEU A 835 -3.48 -6.04 -33.63
CA LEU A 835 -3.27 -5.55 -34.98
C LEU A 835 -3.75 -4.11 -35.19
N ASN A 836 -4.96 -3.83 -34.78
CA ASN A 836 -5.62 -2.56 -35.06
C ASN A 836 -5.10 -1.40 -34.21
N LYS A 837 -4.83 -1.64 -32.94
CA LYS A 837 -4.49 -0.58 -31.96
C LYS A 837 -2.97 -0.40 -31.79
N TYR A 838 -2.21 -1.49 -31.77
CA TYR A 838 -0.81 -1.47 -31.32
C TYR A 838 0.20 -1.66 -32.47
N GLN A 839 -0.13 -2.38 -33.52
CA GLN A 839 0.80 -2.61 -34.64
C GLN A 839 0.87 -1.41 -35.60
N LYS A 840 -0.21 -0.64 -35.76
CA LYS A 840 -0.29 0.53 -36.66
C LYS A 840 0.64 1.68 -36.31
N GLN A 841 1.20 1.72 -35.12
CA GLN A 841 2.13 2.80 -34.70
C GLN A 841 3.48 2.78 -35.41
N LYS A 842 3.80 1.75 -36.23
CA LYS A 842 5.09 1.61 -36.94
C LYS A 842 5.06 1.97 -38.42
N GLY A 843 4.00 2.57 -38.96
CA GLY A 843 4.03 3.07 -40.34
C GLY A 843 4.22 2.01 -41.45
N VAL A 844 3.95 0.74 -41.19
CA VAL A 844 4.03 -0.34 -42.16
C VAL A 844 2.69 -0.48 -42.86
N LYS A 845 2.63 -0.04 -44.11
CA LYS A 845 1.52 -0.37 -45.01
C LYS A 845 1.47 -1.89 -45.25
N LEU A 846 0.61 -2.56 -44.49
CA LEU A 846 0.29 -3.95 -44.76
C LEU A 846 -0.44 -4.06 -46.11
N ARG A 847 0.17 -4.73 -47.07
CA ARG A 847 -0.55 -5.22 -48.24
C ARG A 847 -1.61 -6.23 -47.75
N ARG A 848 -2.89 -5.85 -47.92
CA ARG A 848 -4.01 -6.78 -47.81
C ARG A 848 -3.81 -7.83 -48.91
N ASN A 849 -3.37 -9.01 -48.57
CA ASN A 849 -3.59 -10.22 -49.38
C ASN A 849 -4.44 -11.18 -48.54
N ALA A 850 -5.56 -11.53 -49.15
CA ALA A 850 -6.67 -12.35 -48.69
C ALA A 850 -6.26 -13.76 -48.20
#